data_022ba11dc3439a2b340763455e51a00c
#
_entry.id   022ba11dc3439a2b340763455e51a00c
#
_cell.length_a   1.000
_cell.length_b   1.000
_cell.length_c   1.000
_cell.angle_alpha   90.00
_cell.angle_beta   90.00
_cell.angle_gamma   90.00
#
_symmetry.space_group_name_H-M   'P 1'
#
loop_
_entity.id
_entity.type
_entity.pdbx_description
1 polymer ?
#
loop_
_entity_poly.entity_id
_entity_poly.type
_entity_poly.pdbx_seq_one_letter_code
_entity_poly.pdbx_strand_id
1 'polypeptide(L)'
;DTTESRGLGDVYKRQDITGDSPENGHMLIPFEFSTSSNFMVVASATITTMPNAKIRFRIYKNQQLITNINGSGDDYLEYGVGTLYGTTSFDINEMYYTQSADTLICVHPSFRPFSLVRGATDNDWTATSLAGSLTIPRHAFTLVTTRPTTTLTPNKVDGTVTLTAGSSIFQSTDVDQFVEVDDGFGRLRITQFISGTEVKGITEVPFFDTTAISSNTYIIERGYENSWSDQRGWPRTATFHEGRLYFGGSASLPSTLFGSKVNDFFNFKAAEGLDDDALKVTLATDQVNSITALRSGRDLQIFTTGSEFFVPQGDLDPITPSNIVIKSATKRGAKPNIRPQAAEGGTLFIQRQGKSIRELLFSDVELSYVANNISLLASHLIVDPKRLALRRATDTTEGDLLMVLNGTDASGYRSASQSAIGGIAAYMLNKGQNIVAPSLLVTDGVFTDVSTDLDDIFVVVKRSVGGSDKYFVEVFDDDFTTDSGVQVTSGFSGTTYGGLSHINGKSVDVIRDDIVDPRSTVSGGNFTTSLQPTSYVESGIPFSINVVTQSVETRLPSGVIQGMKKRILEITPVLYKTQNITINGRQIPLNTYPASGVGGVFSYTGVTKTPGFLGYNQEARITISQDQPVFLTVLSLDYKVSVGQ
;
A
#
# COMPACT_ATOMS: atom_id res chain seq x y z
N ASP A 1 -20.53 5.06 -17.22
CA ASP A 1 -19.30 5.63 -16.64
C ASP A 1 -19.52 7.11 -16.42
N THR A 2 -19.62 7.54 -15.18
CA THR A 2 -19.66 8.95 -14.81
C THR A 2 -18.24 9.47 -14.73
N THR A 3 -17.92 10.51 -15.49
CA THR A 3 -16.63 11.22 -15.37
C THR A 3 -16.88 12.45 -14.52
N GLU A 4 -16.39 12.44 -13.29
CA GLU A 4 -16.42 13.59 -12.39
C GLU A 4 -15.04 14.25 -12.39
N SER A 5 -15.02 15.58 -12.31
CA SER A 5 -13.80 16.33 -12.12
C SER A 5 -13.51 16.46 -10.63
N ARG A 6 -12.34 15.98 -10.19
CA ARG A 6 -11.88 16.11 -8.81
C ARG A 6 -10.59 16.90 -8.77
N GLY A 7 -10.54 17.93 -7.95
CA GLY A 7 -9.35 18.72 -7.69
C GLY A 7 -8.54 18.20 -6.50
N LEU A 8 -7.29 18.62 -6.39
CA LEU A 8 -6.48 18.44 -5.18
C LEU A 8 -6.69 19.66 -4.26
N GLY A 9 -7.12 19.40 -3.05
CA GLY A 9 -7.76 20.38 -2.16
C GLY A 9 -6.92 21.37 -1.36
N ASP A 10 -7.60 22.06 -0.53
CA ASP A 10 -7.48 23.29 0.25
C ASP A 10 -6.14 23.52 1.03
N VAL A 11 -5.90 24.78 1.43
CA VAL A 11 -4.75 25.26 2.23
C VAL A 11 -4.63 24.54 3.57
N TYR A 12 -5.72 24.19 4.22
CA TYR A 12 -5.72 23.42 5.47
C TYR A 12 -5.44 21.92 5.26
N LYS A 13 -5.61 21.45 4.04
CA LYS A 13 -5.44 20.04 3.64
C LYS A 13 -4.09 19.76 2.97
N ARG A 14 -3.22 20.78 2.89
CA ARG A 14 -1.89 20.65 2.28
C ARG A 14 -0.79 20.95 3.28
N GLN A 15 0.17 20.05 3.39
CA GLN A 15 1.31 20.19 4.29
C GLN A 15 2.64 20.03 3.56
N ASP A 16 3.53 21.00 3.73
CA ASP A 16 4.92 20.91 3.25
C ASP A 16 5.74 19.97 4.16
N ILE A 17 6.21 18.88 3.59
CA ILE A 17 7.08 17.91 4.26
C ILE A 17 8.52 17.95 3.73
N THR A 18 8.89 18.94 2.93
CA THR A 18 10.23 19.04 2.34
C THR A 18 11.33 19.04 3.42
N GLY A 19 11.05 19.60 4.59
CA GLY A 19 11.98 19.58 5.74
C GLY A 19 12.23 18.21 6.36
N ASP A 20 11.49 17.18 5.96
CA ASP A 20 11.65 15.81 6.46
C ASP A 20 12.50 14.94 5.51
N SER A 21 13.20 15.55 4.54
CA SER A 21 14.03 14.86 3.53
C SER A 21 13.26 13.76 2.77
N PRO A 22 12.05 14.04 2.25
CA PRO A 22 11.20 13.02 1.62
C PRO A 22 11.79 12.46 0.32
N GLU A 23 12.83 13.07 -0.23
CA GLU A 23 13.65 12.52 -1.32
C GLU A 23 14.36 11.21 -0.95
N ASN A 24 14.60 10.98 0.34
CA ASN A 24 15.15 9.73 0.87
C ASN A 24 14.10 8.61 0.99
N GLY A 25 12.84 8.91 0.67
CA GLY A 25 11.70 8.01 0.74
C GLY A 25 10.71 8.40 1.85
N HIS A 26 9.45 8.12 1.57
CA HIS A 26 8.33 8.35 2.49
C HIS A 26 7.23 7.32 2.25
N MET A 27 6.32 7.19 3.20
CA MET A 27 5.20 6.25 3.15
C MET A 27 4.00 6.83 3.88
N LEU A 28 2.84 6.82 3.21
CA LEU A 28 1.53 7.06 3.81
C LEU A 28 0.99 5.77 4.41
N ILE A 29 0.64 5.81 5.68
CA ILE A 29 0.15 4.66 6.46
C ILE A 29 -1.18 5.03 7.09
N PRO A 30 -2.30 4.43 6.68
CA PRO A 30 -3.57 4.62 7.36
C PRO A 30 -3.53 3.92 8.72
N PHE A 31 -4.08 4.59 9.74
CA PHE A 31 -4.18 4.09 11.10
C PHE A 31 -5.63 4.24 11.57
N GLU A 32 -6.35 3.13 11.56
CA GLU A 32 -7.77 3.07 11.90
C GLU A 32 -7.93 2.64 13.38
N PHE A 33 -8.22 3.58 14.27
CA PHE A 33 -8.48 3.27 15.68
C PHE A 33 -9.96 2.94 15.93
N SER A 34 -10.86 3.71 15.33
CA SER A 34 -12.31 3.51 15.41
C SER A 34 -12.98 4.16 14.19
N THR A 35 -14.26 3.90 13.99
CA THR A 35 -15.06 4.50 12.89
C THR A 35 -15.11 6.04 12.94
N SER A 36 -14.80 6.66 14.07
CA SER A 36 -14.80 8.12 14.26
C SER A 36 -13.41 8.69 14.57
N SER A 37 -12.37 7.87 14.65
CA SER A 37 -11.02 8.30 15.02
C SER A 37 -9.99 7.58 14.16
N ASN A 38 -9.72 8.17 12.99
CA ASN A 38 -8.78 7.67 12.00
C ASN A 38 -7.66 8.69 11.82
N PHE A 39 -6.51 8.18 11.44
CA PHE A 39 -5.31 8.96 11.28
C PHE A 39 -4.57 8.56 10.00
N MET A 40 -3.98 9.52 9.33
CA MET A 40 -2.98 9.27 8.29
C MET A 40 -1.60 9.55 8.88
N VAL A 41 -0.74 8.54 8.90
CA VAL A 41 0.64 8.66 9.35
C VAL A 41 1.55 8.79 8.15
N VAL A 42 2.31 9.87 8.09
CA VAL A 42 3.35 10.08 7.09
C VAL A 42 4.70 9.72 7.70
N ALA A 43 5.26 8.61 7.27
CA ALA A 43 6.59 8.15 7.67
C ALA A 43 7.62 8.62 6.65
N SER A 44 8.60 9.43 7.05
CA SER A 44 9.68 9.94 6.19
C SER A 44 11.04 9.43 6.68
N ALA A 45 11.87 8.94 5.77
CA ALA A 45 13.24 8.52 6.07
C ALA A 45 14.17 9.74 6.13
N THR A 46 14.21 10.44 7.26
CA THR A 46 15.00 11.69 7.40
C THR A 46 16.50 11.45 7.27
N ILE A 47 16.98 10.32 7.78
CA ILE A 47 18.36 9.86 7.64
C ILE A 47 18.31 8.38 7.29
N THR A 48 18.79 8.01 6.11
CA THR A 48 18.79 6.60 5.66
C THR A 48 20.04 5.84 6.04
N THR A 49 21.14 6.54 6.42
CA THR A 49 22.45 5.95 6.59
C THR A 49 22.86 5.78 8.06
N MET A 50 23.58 4.69 8.32
CA MET A 50 24.18 4.45 9.63
C MET A 50 25.29 5.48 9.99
N PRO A 51 25.51 5.77 11.29
CA PRO A 51 24.86 5.18 12.48
C PRO A 51 23.56 5.90 12.90
N ASN A 52 23.15 6.94 12.21
CA ASN A 52 22.08 7.83 12.64
C ASN A 52 20.76 7.63 11.88
N ALA A 53 20.58 6.48 11.26
CA ALA A 53 19.39 6.18 10.47
C ALA A 53 18.10 6.35 11.28
N LYS A 54 17.15 7.17 10.75
CA LYS A 54 15.94 7.59 11.45
C LYS A 54 14.72 7.66 10.51
N ILE A 55 13.59 7.38 11.09
CA ILE A 55 12.26 7.61 10.49
C ILE A 55 11.55 8.66 11.33
N ARG A 56 10.95 9.64 10.67
CA ARG A 56 10.08 10.67 11.27
C ARG A 56 8.64 10.38 10.92
N PHE A 57 7.76 10.46 11.90
CA PHE A 57 6.33 10.27 11.77
C PHE A 57 5.60 11.59 11.99
N ARG A 58 4.85 12.06 10.99
CA ARG A 58 3.84 13.13 11.12
C ARG A 58 2.47 12.48 11.09
N ILE A 59 1.57 12.98 11.90
CA ILE A 59 0.26 12.36 12.12
C ILE A 59 -0.81 13.36 11.78
N TYR A 60 -1.73 12.95 10.93
CA TYR A 60 -2.86 13.75 10.48
C TYR A 60 -4.16 13.14 10.99
N LYS A 61 -5.08 13.98 11.44
CA LYS A 61 -6.45 13.60 11.77
C LYS A 61 -7.40 14.59 11.12
N ASN A 62 -8.47 14.10 10.49
CA ASN A 62 -9.42 14.94 9.75
C ASN A 62 -8.68 15.90 8.79
N GLN A 63 -7.69 15.39 8.05
CA GLN A 63 -6.87 16.10 7.08
C GLN A 63 -5.98 17.24 7.69
N GLN A 64 -5.89 17.35 9.02
CA GLN A 64 -5.07 18.33 9.72
C GLN A 64 -3.89 17.68 10.44
N LEU A 65 -2.72 18.34 10.38
CA LEU A 65 -1.53 17.89 11.12
C LEU A 65 -1.76 18.04 12.62
N ILE A 66 -1.48 16.98 13.36
CA ILE A 66 -1.46 17.03 14.83
C ILE A 66 -0.15 17.65 15.27
N THR A 67 -0.25 18.70 16.05
CA THR A 67 0.88 19.47 16.56
C THR A 67 1.25 19.08 17.98
N ASN A 68 2.47 19.43 18.41
CA ASN A 68 2.97 19.22 19.76
C ASN A 68 2.86 17.75 20.22
N ILE A 69 3.41 16.84 19.43
CA ILE A 69 3.42 15.40 19.73
C ILE A 69 4.13 15.16 21.09
N ASN A 70 3.47 14.42 21.96
CA ASN A 70 3.93 14.09 23.33
C ASN A 70 4.28 15.32 24.20
N GLY A 71 3.75 16.50 23.88
CA GLY A 71 4.10 17.73 24.60
C GLY A 71 5.55 18.17 24.38
N SER A 72 6.23 17.66 23.35
CA SER A 72 7.64 17.97 23.06
C SER A 72 7.87 19.36 22.45
N GLY A 73 6.82 19.97 21.89
CA GLY A 73 6.88 21.17 21.07
C GLY A 73 7.10 20.87 19.58
N ASP A 74 7.40 19.63 19.23
CA ASP A 74 7.54 19.17 17.85
C ASP A 74 6.22 18.62 17.28
N ASP A 75 6.00 18.79 15.98
CA ASP A 75 4.84 18.28 15.25
C ASP A 75 5.11 16.90 14.63
N TYR A 76 6.04 16.15 15.20
CA TYR A 76 6.45 14.83 14.73
C TYR A 76 7.04 13.97 15.85
N LEU A 77 7.11 12.67 15.60
CA LEU A 77 7.84 11.68 16.39
C LEU A 77 9.03 11.15 15.58
N GLU A 78 10.19 10.95 16.20
CA GLU A 78 11.34 10.30 15.56
C GLU A 78 11.61 8.90 16.15
N TYR A 79 11.95 7.96 15.27
CA TYR A 79 12.40 6.62 15.62
C TYR A 79 13.75 6.31 14.99
N GLY A 80 14.74 5.93 15.82
CA GLY A 80 16.04 5.45 15.36
C GLY A 80 15.96 3.96 15.02
N VAL A 81 16.25 3.59 13.76
CA VAL A 81 16.07 2.20 13.30
C VAL A 81 17.12 1.22 13.82
N GLY A 82 18.19 1.71 14.45
CA GLY A 82 19.27 0.88 14.99
C GLY A 82 20.20 0.33 13.89
N THR A 83 20.73 -0.88 14.10
CA THR A 83 21.66 -1.52 13.15
C THR A 83 20.93 -2.00 11.89
N LEU A 84 21.56 -1.81 10.73
CA LEU A 84 21.05 -2.30 9.44
C LEU A 84 21.74 -3.62 9.03
N TYR A 85 20.95 -4.54 8.50
CA TYR A 85 21.41 -5.80 7.94
C TYR A 85 21.84 -5.63 6.47
N GLY A 86 23.05 -6.07 6.16
CA GLY A 86 23.50 -6.23 4.76
C GLY A 86 23.67 -4.93 3.96
N THR A 87 23.41 -3.78 4.56
CA THR A 87 23.46 -2.47 3.91
C THR A 87 23.89 -1.37 4.87
N THR A 88 24.35 -0.25 4.33
CA THR A 88 24.63 0.97 5.10
C THR A 88 23.50 1.99 5.06
N SER A 89 22.49 1.76 4.22
CA SER A 89 21.29 2.61 4.10
C SER A 89 20.06 1.74 3.87
N PHE A 90 18.89 2.22 4.25
CA PHE A 90 17.61 1.54 4.04
C PHE A 90 16.69 2.33 3.09
N ASP A 91 15.74 1.62 2.45
CA ASP A 91 14.64 2.20 1.67
C ASP A 91 13.33 1.98 2.42
N ILE A 92 12.70 3.06 2.88
CA ILE A 92 11.44 3.00 3.64
C ILE A 92 10.31 2.34 2.84
N ASN A 93 10.37 2.33 1.52
CA ASN A 93 9.39 1.67 0.66
C ASN A 93 9.39 0.13 0.79
N GLU A 94 10.44 -0.45 1.39
CA GLU A 94 10.49 -1.86 1.76
C GLU A 94 9.78 -2.17 3.08
N MET A 95 9.34 -1.14 3.82
CA MET A 95 8.64 -1.32 5.08
C MET A 95 7.23 -1.87 4.84
N TYR A 96 6.85 -2.84 5.65
CA TYR A 96 5.52 -3.41 5.69
C TYR A 96 4.92 -3.19 7.08
N TYR A 97 3.61 -3.12 7.18
CA TYR A 97 2.95 -2.89 8.46
C TYR A 97 1.66 -3.70 8.58
N THR A 98 1.27 -3.97 9.81
CA THR A 98 -0.04 -4.52 10.17
C THR A 98 -0.50 -3.86 11.46
N GLN A 99 -1.80 -3.69 11.63
CA GLN A 99 -2.38 -3.00 12.77
C GLN A 99 -3.29 -3.94 13.57
N SER A 100 -3.27 -3.76 14.87
CA SER A 100 -4.24 -4.32 15.80
C SER A 100 -4.58 -3.26 16.85
N ALA A 101 -5.84 -2.83 16.89
CA ALA A 101 -6.32 -1.77 17.78
C ALA A 101 -5.46 -0.49 17.68
N ASP A 102 -4.87 -0.04 18.79
CA ASP A 102 -4.03 1.15 18.93
C ASP A 102 -2.55 0.93 18.57
N THR A 103 -2.19 -0.25 18.08
CA THR A 103 -0.81 -0.65 17.83
C THR A 103 -0.58 -1.01 16.35
N LEU A 104 0.31 -0.28 15.70
CA LEU A 104 0.84 -0.58 14.38
C LEU A 104 2.17 -1.31 14.54
N ILE A 105 2.29 -2.49 13.94
CA ILE A 105 3.53 -3.25 13.89
C ILE A 105 4.19 -3.05 12.54
N CYS A 106 5.38 -2.48 12.54
CA CYS A 106 6.18 -2.21 11.35
C CYS A 106 7.34 -3.20 11.25
N VAL A 107 7.55 -3.74 10.06
CA VAL A 107 8.64 -4.65 9.73
C VAL A 107 9.39 -4.18 8.51
N HIS A 108 10.70 -4.43 8.48
CA HIS A 108 11.57 -4.10 7.36
C HIS A 108 12.70 -5.14 7.27
N PRO A 109 13.09 -5.61 6.07
CA PRO A 109 14.08 -6.68 5.95
C PRO A 109 15.46 -6.33 6.51
N SER A 110 15.80 -5.05 6.58
CA SER A 110 17.13 -4.59 6.99
C SER A 110 17.24 -4.14 8.44
N PHE A 111 16.15 -3.91 9.16
CA PHE A 111 16.21 -3.49 10.57
C PHE A 111 15.09 -4.12 11.41
N ARG A 112 15.25 -4.00 12.71
CA ARG A 112 14.41 -4.63 13.73
C ARG A 112 12.96 -4.20 13.63
N PRO A 113 12.00 -5.11 13.77
CA PRO A 113 10.60 -4.76 13.93
C PRO A 113 10.38 -3.78 15.06
N PHE A 114 9.45 -2.85 14.87
CA PHE A 114 9.06 -1.89 15.89
C PHE A 114 7.54 -1.69 15.89
N SER A 115 7.02 -1.17 16.99
CA SER A 115 5.62 -0.75 17.11
C SER A 115 5.52 0.76 17.13
N LEU A 116 4.47 1.28 16.49
CA LEU A 116 3.98 2.64 16.66
C LEU A 116 2.63 2.53 17.38
N VAL A 117 2.54 3.08 18.58
CA VAL A 117 1.37 2.95 19.47
C VAL A 117 0.80 4.33 19.73
N ARG A 118 -0.53 4.45 19.56
CA ARG A 118 -1.30 5.62 19.98
C ARG A 118 -1.61 5.49 21.48
N GLY A 119 -1.36 6.54 22.23
CA GLY A 119 -1.70 6.62 23.66
C GLY A 119 -3.11 7.13 23.92
N ALA A 120 -3.30 7.76 25.07
CA ALA A 120 -4.62 8.17 25.54
C ALA A 120 -5.23 9.35 24.75
N THR A 121 -4.41 10.21 24.17
CA THR A 121 -4.82 11.41 23.42
C THR A 121 -4.32 11.35 21.98
N ASP A 122 -4.87 12.19 21.11
CA ASP A 122 -4.52 12.20 19.69
C ASP A 122 -3.07 12.59 19.42
N ASN A 123 -2.43 13.32 20.31
CA ASN A 123 -1.02 13.73 20.20
C ASN A 123 -0.06 12.85 21.04
N ASP A 124 -0.54 11.78 21.65
CA ASP A 124 0.28 10.85 22.44
C ASP A 124 0.64 9.63 21.60
N TRP A 125 1.91 9.51 21.19
CA TRP A 125 2.40 8.47 20.31
C TRP A 125 3.76 7.96 20.72
N THR A 126 3.98 6.65 20.65
CA THR A 126 5.24 6.02 21.03
C THR A 126 5.71 5.06 19.95
N ALA A 127 6.98 5.17 19.55
CA ALA A 127 7.63 4.21 18.65
C ALA A 127 8.69 3.41 19.42
N THR A 128 8.55 2.08 19.47
CA THR A 128 9.41 1.21 20.28
C THR A 128 9.87 -0.02 19.51
N SER A 129 11.18 -0.33 19.60
CA SER A 129 11.73 -1.56 19.00
C SER A 129 11.16 -2.80 19.67
N LEU A 130 10.70 -3.76 18.87
CA LEU A 130 10.18 -5.05 19.33
C LEU A 130 11.23 -6.13 19.49
N ALA A 131 12.47 -5.90 19.07
CA ALA A 131 13.51 -6.94 19.09
C ALA A 131 13.78 -7.51 20.50
N GLY A 132 13.60 -6.70 21.55
CA GLY A 132 13.70 -7.15 22.95
C GLY A 132 12.46 -7.89 23.46
N SER A 133 11.31 -7.67 22.86
CA SER A 133 10.02 -8.30 23.22
C SER A 133 9.76 -9.59 22.44
N LEU A 134 10.40 -9.76 21.25
CA LEU A 134 10.23 -10.93 20.42
C LEU A 134 11.00 -12.12 20.98
N THR A 135 10.31 -13.22 21.24
CA THR A 135 10.95 -14.52 21.47
C THR A 135 11.24 -15.17 20.12
N ILE A 136 12.49 -14.98 19.62
CA ILE A 136 12.88 -15.37 18.27
C ILE A 136 13.17 -16.87 18.20
N PRO A 137 12.61 -17.62 17.21
CA PRO A 137 12.86 -19.04 17.06
C PRO A 137 14.30 -19.29 16.59
N ARG A 138 14.86 -20.42 17.00
CA ARG A 138 16.18 -20.85 16.56
C ARG A 138 16.13 -21.58 15.22
N HIS A 139 17.20 -21.43 14.45
CA HIS A 139 17.40 -22.17 13.20
C HIS A 139 18.84 -22.62 13.06
N ALA A 140 19.05 -23.87 12.67
CA ALA A 140 20.37 -24.41 12.38
C ALA A 140 20.80 -23.98 10.96
N PHE A 141 21.54 -22.90 10.85
CA PHE A 141 22.07 -22.43 9.55
C PHE A 141 23.27 -23.27 9.09
N THR A 142 24.10 -23.70 10.04
CA THR A 142 25.26 -24.57 9.76
C THR A 142 25.32 -25.62 10.84
N LEU A 143 24.43 -26.63 10.73
CA LEU A 143 24.33 -27.67 11.72
C LEU A 143 25.62 -28.50 11.77
N VAL A 144 26.28 -28.53 12.93
CA VAL A 144 27.40 -29.41 13.24
C VAL A 144 27.00 -30.24 14.43
N THR A 145 26.92 -31.53 14.22
CA THR A 145 26.67 -32.50 15.29
C THR A 145 27.97 -33.12 15.78
N THR A 146 28.15 -33.13 17.08
CA THR A 146 29.25 -33.81 17.73
C THR A 146 28.71 -34.92 18.62
N ARG A 147 29.23 -36.12 18.49
CA ARG A 147 28.86 -37.25 19.32
C ARG A 147 29.96 -37.51 20.35
N PRO A 148 29.78 -37.09 21.61
CA PRO A 148 30.82 -37.23 22.63
C PRO A 148 31.01 -38.69 23.10
N THR A 149 32.27 -39.00 23.41
CA THR A 149 32.67 -40.35 23.90
C THR A 149 32.72 -40.42 25.43
N THR A 150 31.98 -39.60 26.13
CA THR A 150 31.90 -39.55 27.59
C THR A 150 30.46 -39.62 28.05
N THR A 151 30.23 -39.92 29.31
CA THR A 151 28.90 -39.94 29.92
C THR A 151 28.36 -38.53 30.14
N LEU A 152 27.02 -38.40 30.18
CA LEU A 152 26.32 -37.16 30.46
C LEU A 152 25.23 -37.40 31.51
N THR A 153 25.22 -36.65 32.59
CA THR A 153 24.29 -36.85 33.70
C THR A 153 23.42 -35.61 33.93
N PRO A 154 22.10 -35.70 33.76
CA PRO A 154 21.18 -34.62 34.11
C PRO A 154 20.88 -34.65 35.62
N ASN A 155 20.81 -33.50 36.26
CA ASN A 155 20.45 -33.39 37.67
C ASN A 155 18.94 -33.42 37.94
N LYS A 156 18.12 -33.26 36.88
CA LYS A 156 16.64 -33.33 36.88
C LYS A 156 16.15 -33.82 35.52
N VAL A 157 14.92 -34.25 35.46
CA VAL A 157 14.30 -34.74 34.21
C VAL A 157 13.74 -33.59 33.37
N ASP A 158 13.29 -32.49 33.99
CA ASP A 158 12.58 -31.42 33.29
C ASP A 158 12.83 -30.04 33.89
N GLY A 159 12.48 -28.99 33.12
CA GLY A 159 12.63 -27.57 33.47
C GLY A 159 14.06 -27.07 33.33
N THR A 160 14.58 -26.38 34.31
CA THR A 160 15.98 -25.94 34.31
C THR A 160 16.89 -27.06 34.80
N VAL A 161 17.64 -27.67 33.90
CA VAL A 161 18.48 -28.84 34.14
C VAL A 161 19.96 -28.44 34.04
N THR A 162 20.78 -28.99 34.94
CA THR A 162 22.24 -28.93 34.82
C THR A 162 22.72 -30.30 34.27
N LEU A 163 23.48 -30.24 33.18
CA LEU A 163 24.13 -31.43 32.60
C LEU A 163 25.59 -31.48 33.02
N THR A 164 26.03 -32.61 33.57
CA THR A 164 27.44 -32.86 33.95
C THR A 164 28.01 -33.96 33.08
N ALA A 165 29.08 -33.65 32.37
CA ALA A 165 29.81 -34.60 31.51
C ALA A 165 31.01 -35.21 32.24
N GLY A 166 31.33 -36.44 31.94
CA GLY A 166 32.49 -37.12 32.52
C GLY A 166 33.85 -36.57 32.06
N SER A 167 33.89 -35.80 30.98
CA SER A 167 35.10 -35.08 30.52
C SER A 167 34.71 -33.77 29.85
N SER A 168 35.71 -32.90 29.55
CA SER A 168 35.45 -31.59 28.93
C SER A 168 34.96 -31.75 27.49
N ILE A 169 33.68 -31.40 27.23
CA ILE A 169 33.00 -31.44 25.92
C ILE A 169 32.31 -30.14 25.57
N PHE A 170 32.02 -29.28 26.55
CA PHE A 170 31.32 -28.02 26.37
C PHE A 170 32.27 -26.84 26.15
N GLN A 171 31.80 -25.86 25.42
CA GLN A 171 32.49 -24.61 25.11
C GLN A 171 31.60 -23.43 25.50
N SER A 172 32.19 -22.27 25.76
CA SER A 172 31.42 -21.05 26.05
C SER A 172 30.51 -20.62 24.89
N THR A 173 30.83 -21.05 23.67
CA THR A 173 30.03 -20.84 22.47
C THR A 173 28.83 -21.77 22.35
N ASP A 174 28.69 -22.76 23.25
CA ASP A 174 27.55 -23.69 23.25
C ASP A 174 26.29 -23.11 23.90
N VAL A 175 26.34 -21.89 24.41
CA VAL A 175 25.14 -21.19 24.84
C VAL A 175 24.19 -21.04 23.65
N ASP A 176 22.91 -21.36 23.88
CA ASP A 176 21.85 -21.43 22.87
C ASP A 176 21.97 -22.58 21.84
N GLN A 177 22.89 -23.52 22.03
CA GLN A 177 22.97 -24.76 21.27
C GLN A 177 22.19 -25.88 22.01
N PHE A 178 22.08 -27.06 21.38
CA PHE A 178 21.26 -28.14 21.89
C PHE A 178 22.08 -29.38 22.25
N VAL A 179 21.60 -30.10 23.26
CA VAL A 179 21.98 -31.47 23.55
C VAL A 179 20.76 -32.32 23.36
N GLU A 180 20.88 -33.43 22.61
CA GLU A 180 19.79 -34.36 22.30
C GLU A 180 20.23 -35.78 22.51
N VAL A 181 19.38 -36.60 23.14
CA VAL A 181 19.62 -38.03 23.40
C VAL A 181 18.93 -38.87 22.32
N ASP A 182 19.59 -39.90 21.85
CA ASP A 182 19.15 -40.73 20.70
C ASP A 182 17.85 -41.52 20.94
N ASP A 183 17.44 -41.72 22.19
CA ASP A 183 16.24 -42.46 22.54
C ASP A 183 14.92 -41.71 22.39
N GLY A 184 14.99 -40.43 21.96
CA GLY A 184 13.84 -39.55 21.80
C GLY A 184 13.41 -38.84 23.08
N PHE A 185 14.09 -39.07 24.20
CA PHE A 185 13.93 -38.35 25.45
C PHE A 185 15.15 -37.49 25.72
N GLY A 186 14.95 -36.29 26.34
CA GLY A 186 16.06 -35.41 26.69
C GLY A 186 16.58 -34.60 25.51
N ARG A 187 15.87 -33.53 25.19
CA ARG A 187 16.38 -32.44 24.36
C ARG A 187 16.48 -31.17 25.22
N LEU A 188 17.69 -30.61 25.34
CA LEU A 188 17.98 -29.48 26.21
C LEU A 188 18.65 -28.36 25.41
N ARG A 189 18.13 -27.13 25.53
CA ARG A 189 18.80 -25.92 25.06
C ARG A 189 19.69 -25.38 26.17
N ILE A 190 20.98 -25.25 25.87
CA ILE A 190 21.96 -24.68 26.80
C ILE A 190 21.69 -23.18 26.99
N THR A 191 21.47 -22.76 28.25
CA THR A 191 21.27 -21.34 28.58
C THR A 191 22.46 -20.70 29.26
N GLN A 192 23.33 -21.51 29.85
CA GLN A 192 24.52 -21.05 30.55
C GLN A 192 25.67 -22.08 30.42
N PHE A 193 26.83 -21.59 30.08
CA PHE A 193 28.08 -22.33 30.17
C PHE A 193 28.65 -22.13 31.60
N ILE A 194 28.93 -23.21 32.31
CA ILE A 194 29.53 -23.19 33.65
C ILE A 194 31.00 -23.58 33.52
N SER A 195 31.29 -24.71 32.89
CA SER A 195 32.64 -25.20 32.66
C SER A 195 32.69 -26.12 31.44
N GLY A 196 33.89 -26.58 31.04
CA GLY A 196 33.99 -27.58 29.96
C GLY A 196 33.27 -28.90 30.24
N THR A 197 32.95 -29.18 31.49
CA THR A 197 32.25 -30.40 31.92
C THR A 197 30.81 -30.11 32.37
N GLU A 198 30.38 -28.85 32.46
CA GLU A 198 29.10 -28.55 33.05
C GLU A 198 28.41 -27.38 32.33
N VAL A 199 27.14 -27.61 31.95
CA VAL A 199 26.25 -26.57 31.37
C VAL A 199 24.90 -26.61 32.05
N LYS A 200 24.19 -25.50 32.04
CA LYS A 200 22.83 -25.37 32.48
C LYS A 200 21.92 -25.03 31.31
N GLY A 201 20.77 -25.65 31.23
CA GLY A 201 19.83 -25.43 30.13
C GLY A 201 18.40 -25.61 30.53
N ILE A 202 17.51 -25.38 29.57
CA ILE A 202 16.07 -25.60 29.67
C ILE A 202 15.71 -26.75 28.74
N THR A 203 14.99 -27.75 29.26
CA THR A 203 14.51 -28.89 28.48
C THR A 203 13.45 -28.42 27.48
N GLU A 204 13.54 -28.87 26.24
CA GLU A 204 12.46 -28.85 25.23
C GLU A 204 11.72 -30.17 25.20
N VAL A 205 12.43 -31.28 25.46
CA VAL A 205 11.89 -32.62 25.70
C VAL A 205 12.48 -33.11 27.01
N PRO A 206 11.67 -33.55 27.98
CA PRO A 206 12.15 -34.08 29.26
C PRO A 206 13.08 -35.27 29.08
N PHE A 207 14.07 -35.42 29.96
CA PHE A 207 14.90 -36.62 30.05
C PHE A 207 14.09 -37.79 30.60
N PHE A 208 14.46 -39.00 30.21
CA PHE A 208 13.79 -40.20 30.71
C PHE A 208 13.93 -40.35 32.26
N ASP A 209 15.15 -40.18 32.74
CA ASP A 209 15.48 -40.14 34.17
C ASP A 209 16.75 -39.30 34.44
N THR A 210 17.30 -39.38 35.65
CA THR A 210 18.52 -38.67 36.06
C THR A 210 19.77 -39.58 36.05
N THR A 211 19.69 -40.77 35.48
CA THR A 211 20.85 -41.68 35.38
C THR A 211 21.84 -41.19 34.33
N ALA A 212 23.10 -41.65 34.46
CA ALA A 212 24.12 -41.27 33.50
C ALA A 212 23.83 -41.84 32.11
N ILE A 213 23.62 -40.97 31.14
CA ILE A 213 23.47 -41.27 29.71
C ILE A 213 24.82 -41.77 29.20
N SER A 214 24.80 -42.90 28.49
CA SER A 214 26.02 -43.57 28.01
C SER A 214 26.75 -42.73 26.95
N SER A 215 28.05 -42.95 26.81
CA SER A 215 28.85 -42.37 25.73
C SER A 215 28.32 -42.77 24.35
N ASN A 216 28.40 -41.88 23.36
CA ASN A 216 27.93 -42.08 21.98
C ASN A 216 26.41 -42.31 21.81
N THR A 217 25.58 -42.07 22.84
CA THR A 217 24.10 -42.15 22.75
C THR A 217 23.43 -40.80 22.82
N TYR A 218 24.19 -39.72 22.71
CA TYR A 218 23.69 -38.35 22.61
C TYR A 218 24.57 -37.53 21.68
N ILE A 219 24.02 -36.44 21.23
CA ILE A 219 24.69 -35.46 20.34
C ILE A 219 24.67 -34.06 20.96
N ILE A 220 25.69 -33.29 20.64
CA ILE A 220 25.66 -31.82 20.82
C ILE A 220 25.48 -31.22 19.44
N GLU A 221 24.36 -30.52 19.25
CA GLU A 221 24.04 -29.83 18.03
C GLU A 221 24.51 -28.38 18.15
N ARG A 222 25.35 -27.94 17.24
CA ARG A 222 25.88 -26.57 17.14
C ARG A 222 25.49 -25.92 15.82
N GLY A 223 25.53 -24.59 15.75
CA GLY A 223 25.18 -23.81 14.56
C GLY A 223 23.73 -23.33 14.56
N TYR A 224 23.07 -23.40 15.70
CA TYR A 224 21.77 -22.74 15.91
C TYR A 224 21.98 -21.26 16.21
N GLU A 225 21.29 -20.43 15.44
CA GLU A 225 21.25 -18.98 15.62
C GLU A 225 19.80 -18.49 15.65
N ASN A 226 19.58 -17.26 16.03
CA ASN A 226 18.28 -16.63 15.88
C ASN A 226 17.88 -16.60 14.41
N SER A 227 16.66 -17.01 14.07
CA SER A 227 16.13 -16.96 12.70
C SER A 227 16.15 -15.54 12.11
N TRP A 228 16.06 -14.53 12.98
CA TRP A 228 16.14 -13.11 12.65
C TRP A 228 17.11 -12.39 13.57
N SER A 229 17.99 -11.60 13.00
CA SER A 229 18.97 -10.80 13.74
C SER A 229 19.61 -9.76 12.82
N ASP A 230 20.41 -8.88 13.40
CA ASP A 230 21.20 -7.91 12.64
C ASP A 230 22.26 -8.58 11.72
N GLN A 231 22.49 -9.90 11.85
CA GLN A 231 23.35 -10.71 10.97
C GLN A 231 22.58 -11.60 9.99
N ARG A 232 21.31 -11.88 10.26
CA ARG A 232 20.47 -12.81 9.47
C ARG A 232 19.33 -12.12 8.73
N GLY A 233 19.15 -10.80 8.96
CA GLY A 233 18.03 -10.03 8.44
C GLY A 233 16.77 -10.19 9.27
N TRP A 234 15.76 -9.40 8.98
CA TRP A 234 14.51 -9.31 9.70
C TRP A 234 13.32 -9.67 8.79
N PRO A 235 12.13 -9.95 9.34
CA PRO A 235 10.95 -10.22 8.52
C PRO A 235 10.60 -9.07 7.58
N ARG A 236 10.22 -9.40 6.34
CA ARG A 236 9.81 -8.41 5.33
C ARG A 236 8.33 -8.06 5.43
N THR A 237 7.49 -8.99 5.86
CA THR A 237 6.03 -8.83 5.88
C THR A 237 5.45 -9.37 7.19
N ALA A 238 4.32 -8.78 7.57
CA ALA A 238 3.57 -9.12 8.77
C ALA A 238 2.06 -9.08 8.51
N THR A 239 1.31 -9.96 9.17
CA THR A 239 -0.16 -9.89 9.20
C THR A 239 -0.70 -10.61 10.44
N PHE A 240 -1.80 -10.10 10.99
CA PHE A 240 -2.59 -10.85 11.96
C PHE A 240 -3.56 -11.76 11.23
N HIS A 241 -3.67 -12.99 11.70
CA HIS A 241 -4.65 -13.95 11.22
C HIS A 241 -4.96 -14.94 12.35
N GLU A 242 -6.24 -15.14 12.67
CA GLU A 242 -6.72 -16.11 13.64
C GLU A 242 -5.98 -16.14 14.99
N GLY A 243 -5.89 -14.97 15.63
CA GLY A 243 -5.27 -14.86 16.96
C GLY A 243 -3.75 -15.06 16.97
N ARG A 244 -3.10 -15.07 15.80
CA ARG A 244 -1.64 -15.14 15.66
C ARG A 244 -1.11 -13.96 14.86
N LEU A 245 0.12 -13.54 15.18
CA LEU A 245 0.92 -12.67 14.32
C LEU A 245 1.80 -13.54 13.43
N TYR A 246 1.71 -13.33 12.12
CA TYR A 246 2.55 -14.03 11.14
C TYR A 246 3.63 -13.11 10.59
N PHE A 247 4.83 -13.65 10.44
CA PHE A 247 5.98 -13.03 9.78
C PHE A 247 6.48 -13.90 8.64
N GLY A 248 7.07 -13.27 7.61
CA GLY A 248 7.67 -13.99 6.49
C GLY A 248 8.71 -13.20 5.73
N GLY A 249 9.45 -13.89 4.87
CA GLY A 249 10.33 -13.26 3.88
C GLY A 249 11.61 -12.66 4.43
N SER A 250 12.18 -13.18 5.52
CA SER A 250 13.49 -12.71 5.99
C SER A 250 14.61 -13.07 5.00
N ALA A 251 15.69 -12.29 4.99
CA ALA A 251 16.78 -12.47 4.02
C ALA A 251 17.43 -13.86 4.10
N SER A 252 17.62 -14.42 5.31
CA SER A 252 18.22 -15.74 5.49
C SER A 252 17.25 -16.91 5.34
N LEU A 253 15.94 -16.66 5.51
CA LEU A 253 14.87 -17.65 5.38
C LEU A 253 13.72 -17.10 4.53
N PRO A 254 13.95 -16.84 3.23
CA PRO A 254 13.03 -16.10 2.38
C PRO A 254 11.70 -16.81 2.11
N SER A 255 11.71 -18.15 2.17
CA SER A 255 10.53 -18.97 1.90
C SER A 255 9.89 -19.54 3.18
N THR A 256 10.22 -19.01 4.35
CA THR A 256 9.70 -19.51 5.62
C THR A 256 8.65 -18.58 6.19
N LEU A 257 7.51 -19.16 6.54
CA LEU A 257 6.42 -18.53 7.28
C LEU A 257 6.60 -18.84 8.77
N PHE A 258 6.45 -17.83 9.60
CA PHE A 258 6.47 -17.94 11.04
C PHE A 258 5.14 -17.43 11.60
N GLY A 259 4.53 -18.17 12.52
CA GLY A 259 3.35 -17.74 13.26
C GLY A 259 3.65 -17.70 14.76
N SER A 260 3.18 -16.68 15.45
CA SER A 260 3.30 -16.57 16.90
C SER A 260 2.45 -17.64 17.62
N LYS A 261 2.63 -17.80 18.93
CA LYS A 261 1.64 -18.49 19.78
C LYS A 261 0.28 -17.79 19.69
N VAL A 262 -0.78 -18.54 19.92
CA VAL A 262 -2.15 -18.01 19.94
C VAL A 262 -2.27 -16.98 21.06
N ASN A 263 -2.74 -15.77 20.74
CA ASN A 263 -2.91 -14.64 21.66
C ASN A 263 -1.62 -14.18 22.39
N ASP A 264 -0.46 -14.72 22.03
CA ASP A 264 0.85 -14.22 22.48
C ASP A 264 1.67 -13.82 21.25
N PHE A 265 1.37 -12.63 20.72
CA PHE A 265 1.79 -12.15 19.40
C PHE A 265 3.30 -11.96 19.24
N PHE A 266 4.05 -11.88 20.32
CA PHE A 266 5.50 -11.68 20.28
C PHE A 266 6.30 -12.95 20.58
N ASN A 267 5.64 -14.06 20.83
CA ASN A 267 6.24 -15.34 21.13
C ASN A 267 6.22 -16.27 19.90
N PHE A 268 7.38 -16.43 19.26
CA PHE A 268 7.58 -17.29 18.09
C PHE A 268 8.37 -18.56 18.43
N LYS A 269 8.47 -18.93 19.70
CA LYS A 269 9.15 -20.14 20.13
C LYS A 269 8.20 -21.33 20.03
N ALA A 270 8.48 -22.25 19.12
CA ALA A 270 7.86 -23.58 19.15
C ALA A 270 8.54 -24.40 20.26
N ALA A 271 7.78 -24.88 21.22
CA ALA A 271 8.35 -25.54 22.39
C ALA A 271 7.87 -26.98 22.58
N GLU A 272 6.56 -27.23 22.50
CA GLU A 272 5.97 -28.48 22.99
C GLU A 272 5.11 -29.19 21.94
N GLY A 273 4.89 -28.56 20.77
CA GLY A 273 4.04 -29.13 19.71
C GLY A 273 2.55 -29.12 20.05
N LEU A 274 2.14 -28.25 20.98
CA LEU A 274 0.74 -28.03 21.33
C LEU A 274 0.02 -27.24 20.23
N ASP A 275 -1.29 -27.30 20.19
CA ASP A 275 -2.10 -26.62 19.15
C ASP A 275 -1.99 -25.09 19.19
N ASP A 276 -1.69 -24.51 20.35
CA ASP A 276 -1.48 -23.07 20.53
C ASP A 276 -0.02 -22.62 20.30
N ASP A 277 0.92 -23.55 20.11
CA ASP A 277 2.34 -23.25 19.92
C ASP A 277 2.62 -22.46 18.64
N ALA A 278 3.80 -21.84 18.63
CA ALA A 278 4.30 -21.08 17.48
C ALA A 278 4.56 -22.00 16.27
N LEU A 279 4.39 -21.42 15.08
CA LEU A 279 4.50 -22.10 13.79
C LEU A 279 5.79 -21.68 13.07
N LYS A 280 6.45 -22.67 12.43
CA LYS A 280 7.56 -22.44 11.52
C LYS A 280 7.46 -23.40 10.35
N VAL A 281 7.03 -22.90 9.19
CA VAL A 281 6.81 -23.72 7.99
C VAL A 281 7.54 -23.13 6.80
N THR A 282 8.28 -23.94 6.08
CA THR A 282 8.97 -23.53 4.87
C THR A 282 8.20 -23.97 3.63
N LEU A 283 8.03 -23.07 2.67
CA LEU A 283 7.40 -23.36 1.39
C LEU A 283 8.27 -24.40 0.63
N ALA A 284 7.75 -25.61 0.48
CA ALA A 284 8.40 -26.66 -0.30
C ALA A 284 8.00 -26.51 -1.78
N THR A 285 8.86 -25.90 -2.57
CA THR A 285 8.61 -25.68 -4.01
C THR A 285 9.88 -25.88 -4.82
N ASP A 286 9.72 -26.30 -6.08
CA ASP A 286 10.83 -26.48 -7.04
C ASP A 286 11.49 -25.15 -7.46
N GLN A 287 10.90 -24.02 -7.09
CA GLN A 287 11.39 -22.67 -7.41
C GLN A 287 11.70 -21.93 -6.11
N VAL A 288 12.70 -21.04 -6.15
CA VAL A 288 12.97 -20.12 -5.05
C VAL A 288 11.85 -19.07 -4.99
N ASN A 289 10.96 -19.23 -4.03
CA ASN A 289 9.84 -18.34 -3.77
C ASN A 289 10.11 -17.51 -2.51
N SER A 290 10.60 -16.29 -2.66
CA SER A 290 10.71 -15.38 -1.53
C SER A 290 9.33 -14.81 -1.18
N ILE A 291 8.90 -14.91 0.06
CA ILE A 291 7.65 -14.31 0.55
C ILE A 291 7.81 -12.78 0.48
N THR A 292 6.91 -12.13 -0.25
CA THR A 292 6.89 -10.68 -0.44
C THR A 292 5.80 -9.99 0.38
N ALA A 293 4.67 -10.66 0.55
CA ALA A 293 3.54 -10.15 1.32
C ALA A 293 2.71 -11.28 1.92
N LEU A 294 2.11 -10.99 3.06
CA LEU A 294 1.10 -11.82 3.72
C LEU A 294 -0.20 -11.04 3.80
N ARG A 295 -1.32 -11.73 3.61
CA ARG A 295 -2.65 -11.13 3.73
C ARG A 295 -3.61 -12.06 4.46
N SER A 296 -4.28 -11.53 5.45
CA SER A 296 -5.43 -12.18 6.10
C SER A 296 -6.68 -11.96 5.25
N GLY A 297 -7.40 -13.01 4.98
CA GLY A 297 -8.68 -13.03 4.30
C GLY A 297 -9.51 -14.20 4.84
N ARG A 298 -10.31 -14.84 3.99
CA ARG A 298 -10.93 -16.14 4.30
C ARG A 298 -9.86 -17.14 4.74
N ASP A 299 -8.76 -17.21 3.98
CA ASP A 299 -7.58 -18.01 4.25
C ASP A 299 -6.37 -17.08 4.46
N LEU A 300 -5.30 -17.57 5.08
CA LEU A 300 -4.03 -16.86 5.09
C LEU A 300 -3.39 -16.94 3.70
N GLN A 301 -3.34 -15.82 2.99
CA GLN A 301 -2.76 -15.71 1.66
C GLN A 301 -1.27 -15.35 1.76
N ILE A 302 -0.45 -16.04 0.97
CA ILE A 302 1.01 -15.86 0.94
C ILE A 302 1.41 -15.51 -0.49
N PHE A 303 1.87 -14.28 -0.68
CA PHE A 303 2.38 -13.79 -1.95
C PHE A 303 3.90 -13.96 -2.00
N THR A 304 4.39 -14.54 -3.09
CA THR A 304 5.83 -14.74 -3.29
C THR A 304 6.28 -14.16 -4.63
N THR A 305 7.57 -14.12 -4.84
CA THR A 305 8.15 -13.65 -6.12
C THR A 305 7.80 -14.53 -7.31
N GLY A 306 7.42 -15.78 -7.12
CA GLY A 306 7.16 -16.74 -8.22
C GLY A 306 5.72 -17.24 -8.28
N SER A 307 5.03 -17.31 -7.16
CA SER A 307 3.72 -17.95 -7.03
C SER A 307 2.91 -17.34 -5.89
N GLU A 308 1.63 -17.62 -5.86
CA GLU A 308 0.73 -17.34 -4.73
C GLU A 308 0.37 -18.67 -4.05
N PHE A 309 0.34 -18.64 -2.73
CA PHE A 309 -0.04 -19.75 -1.88
C PHE A 309 -1.09 -19.34 -0.88
N PHE A 310 -1.72 -20.31 -0.27
CA PHE A 310 -2.66 -20.08 0.83
C PHE A 310 -2.61 -21.22 1.84
N VAL A 311 -2.92 -20.89 3.08
CA VAL A 311 -3.19 -21.86 4.13
C VAL A 311 -4.69 -21.99 4.21
N PRO A 312 -5.27 -23.11 3.72
CA PRO A 312 -6.71 -23.29 3.76
C PRO A 312 -7.18 -23.46 5.19
N GLN A 313 -8.27 -22.81 5.50
CA GLN A 313 -8.93 -22.93 6.77
C GLN A 313 -10.25 -23.68 6.61
N GLY A 314 -10.47 -24.68 7.47
CA GLY A 314 -11.81 -25.26 7.66
C GLY A 314 -12.60 -24.41 8.66
N ASP A 315 -13.92 -24.34 8.52
CA ASP A 315 -14.79 -23.54 9.40
C ASP A 315 -14.67 -23.92 10.90
N LEU A 316 -14.08 -25.06 11.23
CA LEU A 316 -13.97 -25.58 12.59
C LEU A 316 -12.53 -25.95 13.02
N ASP A 317 -11.56 -25.87 12.11
CA ASP A 317 -10.19 -26.30 12.40
C ASP A 317 -9.23 -25.10 12.41
N PRO A 318 -8.80 -24.60 13.58
CA PRO A 318 -7.81 -23.54 13.67
C PRO A 318 -6.45 -24.01 13.11
N ILE A 319 -5.63 -23.08 12.65
CA ILE A 319 -4.27 -23.36 12.17
C ILE A 319 -3.39 -23.73 13.37
N THR A 320 -2.93 -24.99 13.40
CA THR A 320 -2.07 -25.55 14.46
C THR A 320 -0.74 -26.05 13.89
N PRO A 321 0.30 -26.27 14.70
CA PRO A 321 1.56 -26.85 14.25
C PRO A 321 1.42 -28.22 13.58
N SER A 322 0.41 -29.00 13.96
CA SER A 322 0.17 -30.35 13.45
C SER A 322 -0.65 -30.42 12.16
N ASN A 323 -1.50 -29.39 11.88
CA ASN A 323 -2.42 -29.44 10.75
C ASN A 323 -2.12 -28.41 9.64
N ILE A 324 -1.14 -27.52 9.83
CA ILE A 324 -0.82 -26.48 8.83
C ILE A 324 -0.38 -27.09 7.51
N VAL A 325 -1.12 -26.79 6.44
CA VAL A 325 -0.80 -27.18 5.07
C VAL A 325 -0.81 -25.95 4.18
N ILE A 326 0.28 -25.72 3.46
CA ILE A 326 0.37 -24.63 2.50
C ILE A 326 0.09 -25.18 1.10
N LYS A 327 -0.94 -24.66 0.44
CA LYS A 327 -1.33 -25.04 -0.92
C LYS A 327 -0.93 -23.97 -1.92
N SER A 328 -0.51 -24.40 -3.12
CA SER A 328 -0.27 -23.49 -4.23
C SER A 328 -1.61 -23.04 -4.82
N ALA A 329 -1.77 -21.72 -4.99
CA ALA A 329 -2.92 -21.10 -5.62
C ALA A 329 -2.65 -20.87 -7.11
N THR A 330 -1.78 -19.92 -7.43
CA THR A 330 -1.42 -19.59 -8.82
C THR A 330 0.09 -19.37 -8.97
N LYS A 331 0.57 -19.35 -10.23
CA LYS A 331 1.99 -19.17 -10.58
C LYS A 331 2.22 -17.85 -11.31
N ARG A 332 1.76 -16.74 -10.71
CA ARG A 332 1.90 -15.39 -11.30
C ARG A 332 3.06 -14.61 -10.70
N GLY A 333 3.27 -14.78 -9.39
CA GLY A 333 4.20 -14.01 -8.59
C GLY A 333 3.74 -12.58 -8.36
N ALA A 334 4.03 -12.05 -7.18
CA ALA A 334 3.73 -10.68 -6.80
C ALA A 334 4.97 -9.79 -6.89
N LYS A 335 4.78 -8.53 -7.30
CA LYS A 335 5.87 -7.54 -7.30
C LYS A 335 6.24 -7.22 -5.85
N PRO A 336 7.54 -7.32 -5.47
CA PRO A 336 7.99 -6.96 -4.13
C PRO A 336 7.67 -5.49 -3.79
N ASN A 337 7.58 -5.19 -2.49
CA ASN A 337 7.38 -3.86 -1.92
C ASN A 337 6.03 -3.20 -2.28
N ILE A 338 5.11 -3.92 -2.89
CA ILE A 338 3.74 -3.46 -3.13
C ILE A 338 2.79 -4.33 -2.33
N ARG A 339 2.10 -3.69 -1.37
CA ARG A 339 1.14 -4.36 -0.49
C ARG A 339 -0.13 -4.73 -1.27
N PRO A 340 -0.56 -6.00 -1.28
CA PRO A 340 -1.85 -6.39 -1.83
C PRO A 340 -3.01 -5.73 -1.07
N GLN A 341 -4.08 -5.38 -1.78
CA GLN A 341 -5.26 -4.73 -1.21
C GLN A 341 -6.45 -5.68 -1.18
N ALA A 342 -7.21 -5.68 -0.08
CA ALA A 342 -8.46 -6.44 -0.01
C ALA A 342 -9.57 -5.67 -0.71
N ALA A 343 -10.13 -6.26 -1.74
CA ALA A 343 -11.35 -5.81 -2.39
C ALA A 343 -12.51 -6.74 -2.04
N GLU A 344 -13.72 -6.39 -2.46
CA GLU A 344 -14.90 -7.22 -2.26
C GLU A 344 -14.69 -8.63 -2.86
N GLY A 345 -14.68 -9.65 -2.01
CA GLY A 345 -14.54 -11.06 -2.37
C GLY A 345 -13.18 -11.51 -2.88
N GLY A 346 -12.16 -10.62 -2.98
CA GLY A 346 -10.84 -10.99 -3.49
C GLY A 346 -9.70 -10.10 -3.00
N THR A 347 -8.50 -10.41 -3.44
CA THR A 347 -7.29 -9.63 -3.13
C THR A 347 -6.65 -9.14 -4.42
N LEU A 348 -6.43 -7.83 -4.51
CA LEU A 348 -5.79 -7.16 -5.63
C LEU A 348 -4.28 -7.09 -5.41
N PHE A 349 -3.50 -7.47 -6.40
CA PHE A 349 -2.04 -7.41 -6.35
C PHE A 349 -1.42 -7.09 -7.71
N ILE A 350 -0.22 -6.57 -7.71
CA ILE A 350 0.57 -6.35 -8.92
C ILE A 350 1.36 -7.63 -9.23
N GLN A 351 1.20 -8.14 -10.45
CA GLN A 351 1.99 -9.28 -10.92
C GLN A 351 3.49 -8.92 -10.93
N ARG A 352 4.36 -9.91 -10.72
CA ARG A 352 5.83 -9.77 -10.57
C ARG A 352 6.49 -8.82 -11.58
N GLN A 353 6.07 -8.84 -12.85
CA GLN A 353 6.65 -7.99 -13.90
C GLN A 353 6.21 -6.52 -13.80
N GLY A 354 5.26 -6.17 -12.92
CA GLY A 354 4.76 -4.81 -12.77
C GLY A 354 3.91 -4.30 -13.94
N LYS A 355 3.34 -5.19 -14.76
CA LYS A 355 2.62 -4.82 -15.99
C LYS A 355 1.13 -5.12 -15.96
N SER A 356 0.66 -5.76 -14.92
CA SER A 356 -0.76 -6.12 -14.77
C SER A 356 -1.18 -6.17 -13.32
N ILE A 357 -2.43 -5.82 -13.10
CA ILE A 357 -3.14 -5.97 -11.83
C ILE A 357 -3.90 -7.28 -11.89
N ARG A 358 -3.71 -8.10 -10.86
CA ARG A 358 -4.41 -9.37 -10.69
C ARG A 358 -5.36 -9.30 -9.52
N GLU A 359 -6.48 -9.98 -9.65
CA GLU A 359 -7.43 -10.23 -8.59
C GLU A 359 -7.40 -11.71 -8.22
N LEU A 360 -6.99 -12.01 -7.00
CA LEU A 360 -6.97 -13.35 -6.43
C LEU A 360 -8.34 -13.62 -5.80
N LEU A 361 -9.12 -14.50 -6.44
CA LEU A 361 -10.47 -14.89 -6.04
C LEU A 361 -10.51 -16.37 -5.70
N PHE A 362 -11.23 -16.75 -4.65
CA PHE A 362 -11.51 -18.15 -4.37
C PHE A 362 -12.60 -18.68 -5.31
N SER A 363 -12.35 -19.80 -5.96
CA SER A 363 -13.29 -20.50 -6.83
C SER A 363 -13.81 -21.75 -6.13
N ASP A 364 -15.09 -21.77 -5.80
CA ASP A 364 -15.73 -22.95 -5.18
C ASP A 364 -15.76 -24.16 -6.13
N VAL A 365 -15.72 -23.93 -7.44
CA VAL A 365 -15.67 -24.99 -8.45
C VAL A 365 -14.31 -25.66 -8.51
N GLU A 366 -13.25 -24.87 -8.44
CA GLU A 366 -11.86 -25.39 -8.47
C GLU A 366 -11.32 -25.72 -7.08
N LEU A 367 -12.04 -25.36 -6.01
CA LEU A 367 -11.61 -25.41 -4.60
C LEU A 367 -10.21 -24.81 -4.41
N SER A 368 -9.91 -23.77 -5.16
CA SER A 368 -8.64 -23.08 -5.18
C SER A 368 -8.80 -21.63 -5.58
N TYR A 369 -7.74 -20.85 -5.41
CA TYR A 369 -7.72 -19.46 -5.87
C TYR A 369 -7.37 -19.36 -7.36
N VAL A 370 -8.02 -18.43 -8.04
CA VAL A 370 -7.72 -18.02 -9.42
C VAL A 370 -7.28 -16.56 -9.46
N ALA A 371 -6.35 -16.22 -10.36
CA ALA A 371 -5.82 -14.86 -10.49
C ALA A 371 -6.25 -14.23 -11.82
N ASN A 372 -7.34 -13.50 -11.82
CA ASN A 372 -7.89 -12.82 -12.99
C ASN A 372 -7.10 -11.53 -13.30
N ASN A 373 -6.99 -11.18 -14.57
CA ASN A 373 -6.35 -9.92 -14.99
C ASN A 373 -7.40 -8.84 -15.17
N ILE A 374 -7.47 -7.87 -14.25
CA ILE A 374 -8.42 -6.76 -14.32
C ILE A 374 -7.91 -5.59 -15.17
N SER A 375 -6.60 -5.49 -15.40
CA SER A 375 -5.99 -4.40 -16.20
C SER A 375 -5.79 -4.76 -17.67
N LEU A 376 -6.43 -5.83 -18.18
CA LEU A 376 -6.17 -6.36 -19.52
C LEU A 376 -6.30 -5.30 -20.63
N LEU A 377 -7.34 -4.46 -20.56
CA LEU A 377 -7.62 -3.44 -21.58
C LEU A 377 -6.85 -2.14 -21.36
N ALA A 378 -6.26 -1.94 -20.17
CA ALA A 378 -5.63 -0.68 -19.75
C ALA A 378 -4.22 -0.88 -19.18
N SER A 379 -3.53 -1.92 -19.59
CA SER A 379 -2.15 -2.19 -19.15
C SER A 379 -1.15 -1.09 -19.54
N HIS A 380 -1.46 -0.29 -20.56
CA HIS A 380 -0.66 0.86 -20.99
C HIS A 380 -0.65 2.03 -19.98
N LEU A 381 -1.57 2.04 -19.00
CA LEU A 381 -1.61 3.02 -17.92
C LEU A 381 -0.72 2.64 -16.73
N ILE A 382 -0.14 1.44 -16.72
CA ILE A 382 0.70 0.94 -15.63
C ILE A 382 2.16 1.08 -16.02
N VAL A 383 2.91 1.90 -15.28
CA VAL A 383 4.34 2.17 -15.49
C VAL A 383 5.05 2.08 -14.15
N ASP A 384 5.98 1.13 -14.00
CA ASP A 384 6.81 0.97 -12.79
C ASP A 384 6.02 1.14 -11.48
N PRO A 385 4.94 0.35 -11.27
CA PRO A 385 4.03 0.56 -10.15
C PRO A 385 4.77 0.47 -8.82
N LYS A 386 4.50 1.44 -7.93
CA LYS A 386 5.16 1.59 -6.62
C LYS A 386 4.21 1.28 -5.46
N ARG A 387 2.92 1.60 -5.58
CA ARG A 387 1.93 1.46 -4.52
C ARG A 387 0.56 1.07 -5.08
N LEU A 388 -0.20 0.36 -4.26
CA LEU A 388 -1.64 0.17 -4.44
C LEU A 388 -2.37 0.79 -3.27
N ALA A 389 -3.43 1.55 -3.54
CA ALA A 389 -4.39 2.01 -2.56
C ALA A 389 -5.80 1.72 -3.07
N LEU A 390 -6.73 1.42 -2.18
CA LEU A 390 -8.10 1.10 -2.52
C LEU A 390 -9.03 1.95 -1.64
N ARG A 391 -9.80 2.86 -2.26
CA ARG A 391 -10.93 3.50 -1.62
C ARG A 391 -12.17 2.62 -1.85
N ARG A 392 -12.82 2.22 -0.80
CA ARG A 392 -14.07 1.47 -0.89
C ARG A 392 -15.21 2.42 -1.19
N ALA A 393 -16.19 1.94 -1.94
CA ALA A 393 -17.43 2.69 -2.18
C ALA A 393 -18.16 2.95 -0.87
N THR A 394 -18.59 4.20 -0.68
CA THR A 394 -19.35 4.64 0.50
C THR A 394 -20.82 4.77 0.21
N ASP A 395 -21.18 4.87 -1.07
CA ASP A 395 -22.56 4.93 -1.56
C ASP A 395 -22.82 3.77 -2.53
N THR A 396 -24.10 3.40 -2.66
CA THR A 396 -24.58 2.39 -3.61
C THR A 396 -24.43 2.80 -5.07
N THR A 397 -24.20 4.07 -5.34
CA THR A 397 -23.99 4.64 -6.70
C THR A 397 -22.54 4.64 -7.14
N GLU A 398 -21.61 4.44 -6.21
CA GLU A 398 -20.16 4.40 -6.49
C GLU A 398 -19.64 2.97 -6.59
N GLY A 399 -18.49 2.80 -7.23
CA GLY A 399 -17.68 1.58 -7.20
C GLY A 399 -16.42 1.79 -6.37
N ASP A 400 -15.78 0.69 -6.00
CA ASP A 400 -14.46 0.74 -5.37
C ASP A 400 -13.45 1.40 -6.32
N LEU A 401 -12.62 2.29 -5.81
CA LEU A 401 -11.60 2.98 -6.59
C LEU A 401 -10.21 2.44 -6.22
N LEU A 402 -9.65 1.60 -7.12
CA LEU A 402 -8.28 1.12 -7.00
C LEU A 402 -7.32 2.12 -7.66
N MET A 403 -6.34 2.58 -6.92
CA MET A 403 -5.29 3.48 -7.39
C MET A 403 -3.95 2.75 -7.46
N VAL A 404 -3.28 2.89 -8.60
CA VAL A 404 -1.93 2.37 -8.83
C VAL A 404 -1.00 3.56 -9.02
N LEU A 405 -0.14 3.80 -8.05
CA LEU A 405 0.89 4.81 -8.16
C LEU A 405 1.96 4.34 -9.15
N ASN A 406 2.16 5.10 -10.21
CA ASN A 406 3.21 4.86 -11.19
C ASN A 406 4.51 5.55 -10.78
N GLY A 407 5.63 4.85 -11.02
CA GLY A 407 6.95 5.43 -10.88
C GLY A 407 7.37 6.28 -12.08
N THR A 408 8.61 6.75 -12.03
CA THR A 408 9.22 7.57 -13.10
C THR A 408 10.12 6.78 -14.04
N ASP A 409 10.41 5.52 -13.72
CA ASP A 409 11.23 4.66 -14.58
C ASP A 409 10.37 3.93 -15.62
N ALA A 410 10.35 4.46 -16.84
CA ALA A 410 9.67 3.86 -17.98
C ALA A 410 10.46 2.73 -18.66
N SER A 411 11.65 2.39 -18.17
CA SER A 411 12.46 1.32 -18.74
C SER A 411 11.72 -0.04 -18.67
N GLY A 412 11.65 -0.76 -19.76
CA GLY A 412 10.89 -2.02 -19.83
C GLY A 412 9.37 -1.88 -20.05
N TYR A 413 8.83 -0.67 -20.13
CA TYR A 413 7.39 -0.38 -20.33
C TYR A 413 7.13 0.26 -21.69
N ARG A 414 7.57 -0.37 -22.77
CA ARG A 414 7.53 0.18 -24.14
C ARG A 414 6.14 0.56 -24.66
N SER A 415 5.09 -0.09 -24.17
CA SER A 415 3.70 0.18 -24.56
C SER A 415 2.98 1.15 -23.62
N ALA A 416 3.66 1.67 -22.61
CA ALA A 416 3.06 2.56 -21.65
C ALA A 416 2.82 3.95 -22.24
N SER A 417 1.74 4.60 -21.77
CA SER A 417 1.50 6.00 -22.07
C SER A 417 2.55 6.90 -21.39
N GLN A 418 3.10 7.87 -22.12
CA GLN A 418 4.04 8.84 -21.53
C GLN A 418 3.40 9.67 -20.40
N SER A 419 2.12 9.98 -20.53
CA SER A 419 1.36 10.69 -19.50
C SER A 419 1.12 9.86 -18.24
N ALA A 420 1.32 8.55 -18.27
CA ALA A 420 1.18 7.70 -17.09
C ALA A 420 2.41 7.76 -16.16
N ILE A 421 3.55 8.26 -16.64
CA ILE A 421 4.79 8.34 -15.85
C ILE A 421 4.61 9.34 -14.70
N GLY A 422 4.80 8.87 -13.47
CA GLY A 422 4.61 9.68 -12.26
C GLY A 422 3.16 10.08 -11.97
N GLY A 423 2.19 9.48 -12.68
CA GLY A 423 0.77 9.63 -12.46
C GLY A 423 0.17 8.51 -11.61
N ILE A 424 -1.13 8.55 -11.40
CA ILE A 424 -1.90 7.49 -10.75
C ILE A 424 -2.86 6.89 -11.77
N ALA A 425 -2.71 5.58 -12.06
CA ALA A 425 -3.71 4.85 -12.82
C ALA A 425 -4.84 4.43 -11.86
N ALA A 426 -6.03 4.97 -12.07
CA ALA A 426 -7.20 4.72 -11.26
C ALA A 426 -8.15 3.77 -11.99
N TYR A 427 -8.63 2.75 -11.28
CA TYR A 427 -9.56 1.74 -11.79
C TYR A 427 -10.80 1.73 -10.91
N MET A 428 -11.90 2.24 -11.43
CA MET A 428 -13.19 2.09 -10.77
C MET A 428 -13.69 0.66 -10.98
N LEU A 429 -13.98 -0.03 -9.89
CA LEU A 429 -14.39 -1.43 -9.86
C LEU A 429 -15.83 -1.52 -9.36
N ASN A 430 -16.75 -2.00 -10.21
CA ASN A 430 -18.11 -2.35 -9.81
C ASN A 430 -18.33 -3.83 -10.13
N LYS A 431 -18.18 -4.68 -9.13
CA LYS A 431 -18.28 -6.14 -9.29
C LYS A 431 -19.69 -6.60 -9.59
N GLY A 432 -20.70 -5.97 -9.02
CA GLY A 432 -22.10 -6.31 -9.25
C GLY A 432 -22.50 -6.17 -10.72
N GLN A 433 -21.83 -5.29 -11.46
CA GLN A 433 -22.05 -5.04 -12.88
C GLN A 433 -20.92 -5.52 -13.79
N ASN A 434 -19.86 -6.14 -13.25
CA ASN A 434 -18.64 -6.53 -13.97
C ASN A 434 -17.98 -5.36 -14.72
N ILE A 435 -18.00 -4.16 -14.14
CA ILE A 435 -17.40 -2.97 -14.72
C ILE A 435 -16.01 -2.76 -14.13
N VAL A 436 -15.03 -2.52 -15.01
CA VAL A 436 -13.70 -2.02 -14.69
C VAL A 436 -13.45 -0.80 -15.58
N ALA A 437 -13.48 0.40 -15.00
CA ALA A 437 -13.31 1.65 -15.71
C ALA A 437 -11.96 2.28 -15.37
N PRO A 438 -10.95 2.19 -16.26
CA PRO A 438 -9.65 2.77 -16.04
C PRO A 438 -9.62 4.25 -16.39
N SER A 439 -8.91 5.03 -15.59
CA SER A 439 -8.59 6.44 -15.83
C SER A 439 -7.15 6.75 -15.41
N LEU A 440 -6.67 7.92 -15.77
CA LEU A 440 -5.32 8.38 -15.43
C LEU A 440 -5.42 9.75 -14.76
N LEU A 441 -4.89 9.84 -13.54
CA LEU A 441 -4.76 11.09 -12.80
C LEU A 441 -3.33 11.62 -12.97
N VAL A 442 -3.21 12.87 -13.37
CA VAL A 442 -1.94 13.57 -13.56
C VAL A 442 -2.00 14.92 -12.87
N THR A 443 -0.86 15.45 -12.47
CA THR A 443 -0.73 16.75 -11.83
C THR A 443 0.48 17.51 -12.39
N ASP A 444 0.59 18.80 -12.13
CA ASP A 444 1.83 19.54 -12.37
C ASP A 444 2.88 19.18 -11.31
N GLY A 445 3.58 18.10 -11.58
CA GLY A 445 4.54 17.45 -10.70
C GLY A 445 4.54 15.93 -10.87
N VAL A 446 4.88 15.23 -9.81
CA VAL A 446 4.92 13.76 -9.77
C VAL A 446 4.28 13.29 -8.47
N PHE A 447 3.32 12.39 -8.57
CA PHE A 447 2.83 11.68 -7.39
C PHE A 447 3.91 10.70 -6.90
N THR A 448 4.23 10.76 -5.62
CA THR A 448 5.30 9.95 -5.02
C THR A 448 4.77 8.96 -3.99
N ASP A 449 3.58 9.17 -3.44
CA ASP A 449 2.84 8.18 -2.65
C ASP A 449 1.32 8.40 -2.75
N VAL A 450 0.55 7.35 -2.44
CA VAL A 450 -0.92 7.38 -2.36
C VAL A 450 -1.41 6.40 -1.31
N SER A 451 -2.36 6.84 -0.51
CA SER A 451 -3.05 6.00 0.49
C SER A 451 -4.46 6.50 0.72
N THR A 452 -5.29 5.67 1.33
CA THR A 452 -6.68 6.01 1.65
C THR A 452 -6.92 5.88 3.14
N ASP A 453 -7.66 6.82 3.69
CA ASP A 453 -8.18 6.78 5.05
C ASP A 453 -9.71 6.92 4.96
N LEU A 454 -10.42 5.81 5.13
CA LEU A 454 -11.86 5.71 4.82
C LEU A 454 -12.18 6.26 3.41
N ASP A 455 -12.75 7.47 3.35
CA ASP A 455 -13.18 8.12 2.13
C ASP A 455 -12.13 9.05 1.53
N ASP A 456 -11.22 9.54 2.38
CA ASP A 456 -10.18 10.47 1.99
C ASP A 456 -9.05 9.78 1.21
N ILE A 457 -8.63 10.38 0.11
CA ILE A 457 -7.48 9.95 -0.67
C ILE A 457 -6.33 10.91 -0.41
N PHE A 458 -5.33 10.44 0.30
CA PHE A 458 -4.10 11.18 0.56
C PHE A 458 -3.05 10.86 -0.49
N VAL A 459 -2.34 11.89 -0.95
CA VAL A 459 -1.22 11.76 -1.87
C VAL A 459 -0.03 12.58 -1.39
N VAL A 460 1.16 12.14 -1.73
CA VAL A 460 2.35 12.97 -1.66
C VAL A 460 2.73 13.38 -3.07
N VAL A 461 2.86 14.69 -3.28
CA VAL A 461 3.20 15.26 -4.58
C VAL A 461 4.54 15.97 -4.51
N LYS A 462 5.43 15.65 -5.43
CA LYS A 462 6.67 16.35 -5.66
C LYS A 462 6.46 17.42 -6.74
N ARG A 463 6.70 18.68 -6.42
CA ARG A 463 6.57 19.82 -7.32
C ARG A 463 7.87 20.63 -7.41
N SER A 464 8.14 21.25 -8.56
CA SER A 464 9.24 22.20 -8.70
C SER A 464 8.70 23.61 -8.38
N VAL A 465 9.18 24.21 -7.30
CA VAL A 465 8.78 25.54 -6.83
C VAL A 465 10.04 26.42 -6.69
N GLY A 466 10.11 27.51 -7.45
CA GLY A 466 11.28 28.39 -7.43
C GLY A 466 12.60 27.71 -7.82
N GLY A 467 12.55 26.65 -8.65
CA GLY A 467 13.72 25.88 -9.09
C GLY A 467 14.22 24.83 -8.10
N SER A 468 13.48 24.59 -7.02
CA SER A 468 13.77 23.54 -6.03
C SER A 468 12.63 22.53 -5.97
N ASP A 469 12.97 21.26 -5.74
CA ASP A 469 11.99 20.22 -5.49
C ASP A 469 11.37 20.40 -4.10
N LYS A 470 10.04 20.38 -4.06
CA LYS A 470 9.23 20.48 -2.85
C LYS A 470 8.26 19.31 -2.78
N TYR A 471 7.95 18.85 -1.58
CA TYR A 471 7.04 17.74 -1.36
C TYR A 471 5.87 18.18 -0.49
N PHE A 472 4.67 17.85 -0.94
CA PHE A 472 3.44 18.22 -0.25
C PHE A 472 2.57 16.99 -0.03
N VAL A 473 2.01 16.87 1.16
CA VAL A 473 0.87 15.98 1.42
C VAL A 473 -0.38 16.74 1.00
N GLU A 474 -1.13 16.17 0.09
CA GLU A 474 -2.37 16.76 -0.45
C GLU A 474 -3.51 15.73 -0.34
N VAL A 475 -4.76 16.19 -0.34
CA VAL A 475 -5.96 15.34 -0.25
C VAL A 475 -6.86 15.66 -1.43
N PHE A 476 -7.43 14.62 -2.06
CA PHE A 476 -8.46 14.82 -3.08
C PHE A 476 -9.75 15.33 -2.42
N ASP A 477 -10.33 16.38 -2.98
CA ASP A 477 -11.55 17.00 -2.51
C ASP A 477 -12.52 17.21 -3.67
N ASP A 478 -13.75 16.75 -3.50
CA ASP A 478 -14.79 16.82 -4.54
C ASP A 478 -15.35 18.24 -4.74
N ASP A 479 -15.13 19.13 -3.78
CA ASP A 479 -15.58 20.54 -3.84
C ASP A 479 -14.66 21.41 -4.69
N PHE A 480 -13.49 20.91 -5.11
CA PHE A 480 -12.52 21.65 -5.92
C PHE A 480 -12.60 21.31 -7.40
N THR A 481 -12.50 22.35 -8.23
CA THR A 481 -12.41 22.25 -9.70
C THR A 481 -11.01 22.60 -10.22
N THR A 482 -10.07 22.91 -9.33
CA THR A 482 -8.67 23.19 -9.64
C THR A 482 -7.73 22.23 -8.95
N ASP A 483 -6.56 21.95 -9.53
CA ASP A 483 -5.53 21.11 -8.92
C ASP A 483 -4.65 21.95 -7.97
N SER A 484 -4.32 21.39 -6.80
CA SER A 484 -3.48 22.06 -5.79
C SER A 484 -4.05 23.44 -5.38
N GLY A 485 -5.37 23.56 -5.34
CA GLY A 485 -6.11 24.80 -5.18
C GLY A 485 -6.23 25.29 -3.74
N VAL A 486 -6.74 26.51 -3.62
CA VAL A 486 -7.19 27.13 -2.38
C VAL A 486 -8.57 27.71 -2.58
N GLN A 487 -9.42 27.59 -1.57
CA GLN A 487 -10.72 28.24 -1.54
C GLN A 487 -10.78 29.24 -0.37
N VAL A 488 -11.22 30.45 -0.64
CA VAL A 488 -11.46 31.51 0.36
C VAL A 488 -12.96 31.81 0.38
N THR A 489 -13.60 31.62 1.53
CA THR A 489 -15.06 31.71 1.72
C THR A 489 -15.49 32.90 2.58
N SER A 490 -14.53 33.70 3.08
CA SER A 490 -14.82 34.84 3.92
C SER A 490 -13.67 35.85 3.89
N GLY A 491 -13.90 37.03 4.45
CA GLY A 491 -12.86 38.07 4.58
C GLY A 491 -12.52 38.79 3.26
N PHE A 492 -13.48 38.87 2.34
CA PHE A 492 -13.23 39.49 1.02
C PHE A 492 -12.89 40.98 1.13
N SER A 493 -11.71 41.34 0.65
CA SER A 493 -11.24 42.71 0.57
C SER A 493 -10.35 42.89 -0.65
N GLY A 494 -10.82 43.69 -1.63
CA GLY A 494 -10.09 43.90 -2.89
C GLY A 494 -10.11 42.69 -3.83
N THR A 495 -9.04 42.57 -4.63
CA THR A 495 -8.93 41.57 -5.70
C THR A 495 -7.69 40.69 -5.59
N THR A 496 -6.99 40.73 -4.46
CA THR A 496 -5.77 39.93 -4.25
C THR A 496 -5.96 39.00 -3.07
N TYR A 497 -5.74 37.71 -3.29
CA TYR A 497 -5.92 36.63 -2.29
C TYR A 497 -4.67 35.74 -2.22
N GLY A 498 -4.38 35.23 -1.04
CA GLY A 498 -3.20 34.41 -0.77
C GLY A 498 -3.49 32.90 -0.67
N GLY A 499 -2.49 32.16 -0.20
CA GLY A 499 -2.59 30.72 0.07
C GLY A 499 -1.89 29.82 -0.95
N LEU A 500 -1.35 30.37 -2.04
CA LEU A 500 -0.72 29.62 -3.14
C LEU A 500 0.83 29.71 -3.14
N SER A 501 1.46 29.88 -1.98
CA SER A 501 2.94 29.94 -1.87
C SER A 501 3.64 28.69 -2.40
N HIS A 502 2.99 27.52 -2.31
CA HIS A 502 3.48 26.22 -2.76
C HIS A 502 3.52 26.06 -4.29
N ILE A 503 2.83 26.91 -5.04
CA ILE A 503 2.84 26.95 -6.51
C ILE A 503 3.25 28.33 -7.04
N ASN A 504 4.06 29.04 -6.27
CA ASN A 504 4.54 30.37 -6.65
C ASN A 504 5.21 30.38 -8.03
N GLY A 505 4.86 31.34 -8.87
CA GLY A 505 5.33 31.46 -10.25
C GLY A 505 4.50 30.64 -11.28
N LYS A 506 3.53 29.83 -10.86
CA LYS A 506 2.65 29.09 -11.77
C LYS A 506 1.49 29.96 -12.25
N SER A 507 0.98 29.66 -13.45
CA SER A 507 -0.29 30.18 -13.95
C SER A 507 -1.42 29.34 -13.38
N VAL A 508 -2.42 30.01 -12.79
CA VAL A 508 -3.54 29.35 -12.09
C VAL A 508 -4.87 29.78 -12.70
N ASP A 509 -5.82 28.85 -12.70
CA ASP A 509 -7.22 29.15 -12.96
C ASP A 509 -7.82 29.83 -11.73
N VAL A 510 -8.78 30.73 -11.94
CA VAL A 510 -9.46 31.48 -10.89
C VAL A 510 -10.96 31.36 -11.11
N ILE A 511 -11.69 31.00 -10.06
CA ILE A 511 -13.14 30.96 -10.03
C ILE A 511 -13.59 31.94 -8.95
N ARG A 512 -14.48 32.84 -9.29
CA ARG A 512 -15.04 33.84 -8.39
C ARG A 512 -16.56 33.79 -8.45
N ASP A 513 -17.19 33.49 -7.34
CA ASP A 513 -18.67 33.45 -7.27
C ASP A 513 -19.29 32.61 -8.40
N ASP A 514 -18.74 31.39 -8.64
CA ASP A 514 -19.07 30.49 -9.75
C ASP A 514 -18.75 30.99 -11.17
N ILE A 515 -18.02 32.06 -11.33
CA ILE A 515 -17.61 32.60 -12.62
C ILE A 515 -16.12 32.35 -12.84
N VAL A 516 -15.77 31.79 -13.99
CA VAL A 516 -14.37 31.61 -14.39
C VAL A 516 -13.78 33.00 -14.72
N ASP A 517 -12.81 33.41 -13.94
CA ASP A 517 -12.05 34.63 -14.13
C ASP A 517 -10.84 34.40 -15.07
N PRO A 518 -10.22 35.41 -15.62
CA PRO A 518 -8.95 35.27 -16.33
C PRO A 518 -7.86 34.62 -15.46
N ARG A 519 -7.04 33.76 -16.06
CA ARG A 519 -5.90 33.17 -15.39
C ARG A 519 -5.02 34.19 -14.73
N SER A 520 -4.56 33.89 -13.53
CA SER A 520 -3.62 34.69 -12.75
C SER A 520 -2.27 33.98 -12.67
N THR A 521 -1.18 34.74 -12.52
CA THR A 521 0.13 34.18 -12.18
C THR A 521 0.38 34.41 -10.70
N VAL A 522 0.70 33.33 -9.97
CA VAL A 522 0.96 33.42 -8.53
C VAL A 522 2.26 34.17 -8.28
N SER A 523 2.18 35.26 -7.51
CA SER A 523 3.33 36.09 -7.13
C SER A 523 3.36 36.29 -5.61
N GLY A 524 4.46 35.88 -4.95
CA GLY A 524 4.55 35.96 -3.49
C GLY A 524 3.46 35.16 -2.77
N GLY A 525 2.98 34.07 -3.39
CA GLY A 525 1.89 33.22 -2.86
C GLY A 525 0.49 33.80 -3.07
N ASN A 526 0.35 34.93 -3.81
CA ASN A 526 -0.92 35.57 -4.06
C ASN A 526 -1.35 35.42 -5.53
N PHE A 527 -2.67 35.43 -5.74
CA PHE A 527 -3.33 35.48 -7.04
C PHE A 527 -4.34 36.63 -7.09
N THR A 528 -4.82 36.99 -8.27
CA THR A 528 -5.72 38.13 -8.47
C THR A 528 -7.00 37.70 -9.16
N THR A 529 -8.11 38.33 -8.77
CA THR A 529 -9.43 38.24 -9.39
C THR A 529 -9.73 39.49 -10.20
N SER A 530 -10.63 39.43 -11.17
CA SER A 530 -11.06 40.58 -11.96
C SER A 530 -11.89 41.57 -11.16
N LEU A 531 -12.68 41.09 -10.21
CA LEU A 531 -13.53 41.84 -9.30
C LEU A 531 -13.45 41.23 -7.90
N GLN A 532 -13.85 42.01 -6.88
CA GLN A 532 -13.96 41.49 -5.51
C GLN A 532 -15.03 40.40 -5.45
N PRO A 533 -14.71 39.22 -4.87
CA PRO A 533 -15.66 38.13 -4.59
C PRO A 533 -16.76 38.55 -3.62
N THR A 534 -17.91 37.92 -3.71
CA THR A 534 -19.05 38.13 -2.80
C THR A 534 -19.36 36.90 -1.95
N SER A 535 -19.12 35.68 -2.43
CA SER A 535 -19.44 34.44 -1.78
C SER A 535 -18.23 33.54 -1.60
N TYR A 536 -17.42 33.35 -2.64
CA TYR A 536 -16.19 32.59 -2.55
C TYR A 536 -15.23 32.89 -3.72
N VAL A 537 -13.98 32.53 -3.56
CA VAL A 537 -13.00 32.46 -4.64
C VAL A 537 -12.18 31.20 -4.49
N GLU A 538 -12.01 30.47 -5.59
CA GLU A 538 -11.13 29.32 -5.72
C GLU A 538 -10.02 29.63 -6.73
N SER A 539 -8.80 29.16 -6.45
CA SER A 539 -7.71 29.26 -7.42
C SER A 539 -6.72 28.12 -7.24
N GLY A 540 -6.27 27.55 -8.34
CA GLY A 540 -5.30 26.46 -8.36
C GLY A 540 -4.76 26.19 -9.75
N ILE A 541 -3.94 25.15 -9.88
CA ILE A 541 -3.35 24.74 -11.15
C ILE A 541 -4.45 24.24 -12.09
N PRO A 542 -4.46 24.68 -13.37
CA PRO A 542 -5.40 24.15 -14.34
C PRO A 542 -5.15 22.67 -14.63
N PHE A 543 -6.22 21.91 -14.73
CA PHE A 543 -6.18 20.55 -15.26
C PHE A 543 -7.22 20.37 -16.37
N SER A 544 -7.05 19.33 -17.17
CA SER A 544 -7.97 19.03 -18.26
C SER A 544 -8.52 17.61 -18.14
N ILE A 545 -9.80 17.48 -18.44
CA ILE A 545 -10.45 16.18 -18.60
C ILE A 545 -10.40 15.81 -20.09
N ASN A 546 -9.97 14.61 -20.40
CA ASN A 546 -9.96 14.10 -21.77
C ASN A 546 -10.39 12.63 -21.78
N VAL A 547 -11.56 12.34 -22.33
CA VAL A 547 -12.13 11.00 -22.47
C VAL A 547 -12.24 10.70 -23.98
N VAL A 548 -11.58 9.62 -24.42
CA VAL A 548 -11.65 9.16 -25.79
C VAL A 548 -12.32 7.80 -25.81
N THR A 549 -13.47 7.69 -26.48
CA THR A 549 -14.19 6.43 -26.60
C THR A 549 -13.41 5.43 -27.47
N GLN A 550 -13.72 4.15 -27.34
CA GLN A 550 -13.30 3.16 -28.29
C GLN A 550 -13.89 3.44 -29.68
N SER A 551 -13.29 2.85 -30.72
CA SER A 551 -13.84 2.88 -32.08
C SER A 551 -15.28 2.31 -32.06
N VAL A 552 -16.15 2.97 -32.79
CA VAL A 552 -17.54 2.49 -32.93
C VAL A 552 -17.54 1.20 -33.75
N GLU A 553 -17.77 0.09 -33.08
CA GLU A 553 -17.86 -1.23 -33.71
C GLU A 553 -19.23 -1.85 -33.39
N THR A 554 -20.02 -2.11 -34.45
CA THR A 554 -21.31 -2.79 -34.32
C THR A 554 -21.42 -3.84 -35.40
N ARG A 555 -22.31 -4.79 -35.21
CA ARG A 555 -22.63 -5.80 -36.22
C ARG A 555 -23.93 -5.42 -36.91
N LEU A 556 -23.82 -5.15 -38.20
CA LEU A 556 -25.01 -4.97 -39.05
C LEU A 556 -25.49 -6.34 -39.58
N PRO A 557 -26.75 -6.43 -40.06
CA PRO A 557 -27.23 -7.64 -40.74
C PRO A 557 -26.35 -8.07 -41.93
N SER A 558 -25.67 -7.11 -42.55
CA SER A 558 -24.73 -7.31 -43.67
C SER A 558 -23.30 -7.74 -43.24
N GLY A 559 -23.00 -7.79 -41.93
CA GLY A 559 -21.68 -8.16 -41.43
C GLY A 559 -21.10 -7.16 -40.44
N VAL A 560 -19.81 -7.34 -40.13
CA VAL A 560 -19.05 -6.48 -39.19
C VAL A 560 -18.62 -5.22 -39.92
N ILE A 561 -18.70 -4.06 -39.26
CA ILE A 561 -18.29 -2.76 -39.82
C ILE A 561 -16.81 -2.41 -39.53
N GLN A 562 -16.06 -3.35 -38.99
CA GLN A 562 -14.63 -3.15 -38.70
C GLN A 562 -13.84 -2.84 -40.00
N GLY A 563 -13.05 -1.78 -39.97
CA GLY A 563 -12.30 -1.33 -41.13
C GLY A 563 -13.09 -0.50 -42.14
N MET A 564 -14.41 -0.43 -42.04
CA MET A 564 -15.20 0.45 -42.91
C MET A 564 -15.07 1.91 -42.46
N LYS A 565 -15.19 2.85 -43.40
CA LYS A 565 -15.25 4.26 -43.11
C LYS A 565 -16.59 4.62 -42.43
N LYS A 566 -16.53 5.26 -41.29
CA LYS A 566 -17.68 5.63 -40.46
C LYS A 566 -17.73 7.11 -40.29
N ARG A 567 -18.93 7.66 -40.13
CA ARG A 567 -19.18 9.08 -39.82
C ARG A 567 -20.16 9.17 -38.69
N ILE A 568 -19.83 9.93 -37.65
CA ILE A 568 -20.75 10.27 -36.58
C ILE A 568 -21.63 11.41 -37.06
N LEU A 569 -22.95 11.18 -37.11
CA LEU A 569 -23.93 12.16 -37.58
C LEU A 569 -24.44 13.04 -36.45
N GLU A 570 -24.66 12.48 -35.29
CA GLU A 570 -25.24 13.14 -34.14
C GLU A 570 -24.68 12.49 -32.88
N ILE A 571 -24.39 13.27 -31.85
CA ILE A 571 -24.07 12.81 -30.51
C ILE A 571 -25.08 13.41 -29.54
N THR A 572 -25.59 12.58 -28.65
CA THR A 572 -26.61 12.94 -27.67
C THR A 572 -26.10 12.57 -26.27
N PRO A 573 -25.33 13.45 -25.60
CA PRO A 573 -24.91 13.24 -24.22
C PRO A 573 -26.09 13.47 -23.25
N VAL A 574 -26.16 12.65 -22.21
CA VAL A 574 -26.98 12.88 -21.02
C VAL A 574 -26.07 13.44 -19.94
N LEU A 575 -26.37 14.65 -19.50
CA LEU A 575 -25.51 15.43 -18.60
C LEU A 575 -26.19 15.63 -17.24
N TYR A 576 -25.38 15.72 -16.18
CA TYR A 576 -25.85 16.04 -14.84
C TYR A 576 -25.00 17.16 -14.26
N LYS A 577 -25.62 18.26 -13.82
CA LYS A 577 -24.94 19.43 -13.23
C LYS A 577 -23.70 19.90 -14.00
N THR A 578 -23.72 19.82 -15.33
CA THR A 578 -22.58 20.14 -16.19
C THR A 578 -22.61 21.62 -16.59
N GLN A 579 -21.48 22.27 -16.50
CA GLN A 579 -21.35 23.71 -16.82
C GLN A 579 -20.69 23.93 -18.19
N ASN A 580 -19.74 23.07 -18.58
CA ASN A 580 -19.12 23.14 -19.89
C ASN A 580 -18.75 21.75 -20.40
N ILE A 581 -18.83 21.53 -21.70
CA ILE A 581 -18.41 20.30 -22.38
C ILE A 581 -17.99 20.60 -23.81
N THR A 582 -16.88 20.02 -24.22
CA THR A 582 -16.40 20.04 -25.60
C THR A 582 -16.41 18.63 -26.17
N ILE A 583 -17.06 18.41 -27.31
CA ILE A 583 -17.13 17.11 -27.99
C ILE A 583 -16.49 17.23 -29.36
N ASN A 584 -15.48 16.38 -29.66
CA ASN A 584 -14.71 16.39 -30.90
C ASN A 584 -14.20 17.80 -31.27
N GLY A 585 -13.72 18.57 -30.28
CA GLY A 585 -13.22 19.92 -30.46
C GLY A 585 -14.29 21.00 -30.65
N ARG A 586 -15.58 20.65 -30.50
CA ARG A 586 -16.68 21.60 -30.58
C ARG A 586 -17.29 21.79 -29.20
N GLN A 587 -17.25 22.99 -28.68
CA GLN A 587 -17.96 23.36 -27.45
C GLN A 587 -19.47 23.28 -27.67
N ILE A 588 -20.17 22.62 -26.75
CA ILE A 588 -21.61 22.42 -26.81
C ILE A 588 -22.28 23.56 -26.04
N PRO A 589 -23.11 24.36 -26.69
CA PRO A 589 -23.84 25.41 -26.00
C PRO A 589 -24.90 24.76 -25.07
N LEU A 590 -24.71 24.90 -23.76
CA LEU A 590 -25.65 24.42 -22.75
C LEU A 590 -26.67 25.49 -22.33
N ASN A 591 -26.76 26.59 -23.08
CA ASN A 591 -27.50 27.77 -22.69
C ASN A 591 -29.01 27.54 -22.67
N THR A 592 -29.58 27.59 -21.49
CA THR A 592 -30.90 28.14 -21.25
C THR A 592 -30.69 29.41 -20.41
N TYR A 593 -30.86 30.60 -21.01
CA TYR A 593 -30.84 31.83 -20.22
C TYR A 593 -31.95 31.75 -19.17
N PRO A 594 -31.64 31.91 -17.87
CA PRO A 594 -32.70 32.05 -16.88
C PRO A 594 -33.51 33.29 -17.21
N ALA A 595 -34.81 33.22 -17.10
CA ALA A 595 -35.75 34.33 -17.36
C ALA A 595 -35.52 35.56 -16.45
N SER A 596 -34.65 35.45 -15.46
CA SER A 596 -34.32 36.46 -14.46
C SER A 596 -32.99 37.21 -14.72
N GLY A 597 -32.33 37.06 -15.86
CA GLY A 597 -31.16 37.84 -16.29
C GLY A 597 -30.03 37.97 -15.27
N VAL A 598 -28.83 37.76 -15.72
CA VAL A 598 -27.53 38.11 -15.09
C VAL A 598 -27.37 37.72 -13.62
N GLY A 599 -26.71 36.60 -13.37
CA GLY A 599 -26.19 36.25 -12.05
C GLY A 599 -26.19 34.75 -11.78
N GLY A 600 -25.04 34.14 -11.86
CA GLY A 600 -24.81 32.77 -11.46
C GLY A 600 -24.42 31.85 -12.63
N VAL A 601 -23.47 30.96 -12.37
CA VAL A 601 -23.06 29.94 -13.33
C VAL A 601 -24.18 28.90 -13.43
N PHE A 602 -24.60 28.70 -14.66
CA PHE A 602 -25.69 27.78 -14.97
C PHE A 602 -25.16 26.36 -15.06
N SER A 603 -25.69 25.43 -14.26
CA SER A 603 -25.45 24.00 -14.42
C SER A 603 -26.60 23.35 -15.18
N TYR A 604 -26.28 22.61 -16.24
CA TYR A 604 -27.23 21.91 -17.07
C TYR A 604 -27.41 20.45 -16.62
N THR A 605 -28.66 20.05 -16.44
CA THR A 605 -29.04 18.63 -16.24
C THR A 605 -30.06 18.27 -17.29
N GLY A 606 -29.77 17.25 -18.08
CA GLY A 606 -30.68 16.79 -19.14
C GLY A 606 -29.96 16.26 -20.38
N VAL A 607 -30.72 16.13 -21.45
CA VAL A 607 -30.26 15.59 -22.73
C VAL A 607 -30.02 16.74 -23.70
N THR A 608 -28.84 16.80 -24.30
CA THR A 608 -28.57 17.74 -25.39
C THR A 608 -28.21 17.00 -26.68
N LYS A 609 -28.46 17.61 -27.82
CA LYS A 609 -28.14 17.03 -29.13
C LYS A 609 -27.15 17.87 -29.87
N THR A 610 -26.11 17.24 -30.38
CA THR A 610 -25.07 17.91 -31.15
C THR A 610 -24.94 17.25 -32.53
N PRO A 611 -25.57 17.83 -33.56
CA PRO A 611 -25.46 17.33 -34.94
C PRO A 611 -24.24 17.89 -35.65
N GLY A 612 -23.90 17.33 -36.80
CA GLY A 612 -23.01 17.94 -37.79
C GLY A 612 -21.53 17.65 -37.62
N PHE A 613 -21.17 16.48 -37.14
CA PHE A 613 -19.78 16.04 -37.21
C PHE A 613 -19.40 15.65 -38.65
N LEU A 614 -18.34 16.28 -39.16
CA LEU A 614 -17.88 16.10 -40.52
C LEU A 614 -16.77 15.04 -40.60
N GLY A 615 -16.70 14.38 -41.75
CA GLY A 615 -15.64 13.46 -42.10
C GLY A 615 -15.98 11.98 -41.86
N TYR A 616 -15.48 11.14 -42.76
CA TYR A 616 -15.47 9.70 -42.65
C TYR A 616 -14.07 9.26 -42.21
N ASN A 617 -13.97 8.47 -41.17
CA ASN A 617 -12.74 7.82 -40.78
C ASN A 617 -12.99 6.36 -40.38
N GLN A 618 -11.95 5.57 -40.24
CA GLN A 618 -12.07 4.16 -39.87
C GLN A 618 -12.38 3.96 -38.39
N GLU A 619 -11.91 4.86 -37.54
CA GLU A 619 -12.02 4.69 -36.09
C GLU A 619 -13.32 5.28 -35.52
N ALA A 620 -13.79 6.41 -36.03
CA ALA A 620 -15.00 7.11 -35.56
C ALA A 620 -15.09 7.22 -34.02
N ARG A 621 -14.00 7.69 -33.39
CA ARG A 621 -13.94 7.90 -31.95
C ARG A 621 -14.63 9.21 -31.56
N ILE A 622 -15.18 9.25 -30.36
CA ILE A 622 -15.72 10.46 -29.76
C ILE A 622 -14.76 10.90 -28.66
N THR A 623 -14.35 12.16 -28.71
CA THR A 623 -13.52 12.78 -27.70
C THR A 623 -14.36 13.76 -26.91
N ILE A 624 -14.42 13.58 -25.60
CA ILE A 624 -15.01 14.54 -24.65
C ILE A 624 -13.88 15.22 -23.92
N SER A 625 -13.85 16.54 -23.90
CA SER A 625 -12.83 17.30 -23.21
C SER A 625 -13.40 18.49 -22.46
N GLN A 626 -12.69 18.84 -21.39
CA GLN A 626 -12.93 20.01 -20.55
C GLN A 626 -11.57 20.59 -20.12
N ASP A 627 -11.37 21.89 -20.32
CA ASP A 627 -10.15 22.62 -20.00
C ASP A 627 -10.39 23.85 -19.11
N GLN A 628 -11.64 24.02 -18.64
CA GLN A 628 -12.03 25.07 -17.72
C GLN A 628 -12.30 24.48 -16.32
N PRO A 629 -12.06 25.24 -15.25
CA PRO A 629 -12.24 24.80 -13.87
C PRO A 629 -13.73 24.82 -13.48
N VAL A 630 -14.55 23.98 -14.11
CA VAL A 630 -15.99 23.88 -13.88
C VAL A 630 -16.44 22.43 -13.94
N PHE A 631 -17.58 22.11 -13.32
CA PHE A 631 -18.06 20.74 -13.22
C PHE A 631 -18.50 20.14 -14.56
N LEU A 632 -18.15 18.89 -14.78
CA LEU A 632 -18.55 18.06 -15.91
C LEU A 632 -18.91 16.67 -15.43
N THR A 633 -20.19 16.28 -15.61
CA THR A 633 -20.67 14.91 -15.37
C THR A 633 -21.45 14.42 -16.58
N VAL A 634 -20.97 13.36 -17.21
CA VAL A 634 -21.61 12.70 -18.35
C VAL A 634 -22.15 11.35 -17.91
N LEU A 635 -23.47 11.19 -17.90
CA LEU A 635 -24.13 9.95 -17.47
C LEU A 635 -24.18 8.91 -18.57
N SER A 636 -24.44 9.32 -19.81
CA SER A 636 -24.42 8.44 -20.98
C SER A 636 -24.14 9.22 -22.26
N LEU A 637 -23.79 8.47 -23.30
CA LEU A 637 -23.47 9.03 -24.61
C LEU A 637 -24.12 8.18 -25.70
N ASP A 638 -25.20 8.68 -26.29
CA ASP A 638 -25.83 8.08 -27.46
C ASP A 638 -25.32 8.75 -28.75
N TYR A 639 -25.19 7.98 -29.81
CA TYR A 639 -24.71 8.51 -31.09
C TYR A 639 -25.31 7.81 -32.29
N LYS A 640 -25.47 8.55 -33.37
CA LYS A 640 -25.86 8.03 -34.68
C LYS A 640 -24.67 7.96 -35.63
N VAL A 641 -24.50 6.81 -36.27
CA VAL A 641 -23.37 6.57 -37.18
C VAL A 641 -23.87 6.22 -38.58
N SER A 642 -23.24 6.81 -39.58
CA SER A 642 -23.37 6.36 -40.98
C SER A 642 -22.11 5.60 -41.34
N VAL A 643 -22.31 4.46 -42.00
CA VAL A 643 -21.24 3.61 -42.50
C VAL A 643 -21.17 3.81 -44.03
N GLY A 644 -20.01 4.23 -44.50
CA GLY A 644 -19.75 4.33 -45.94
C GLY A 644 -19.28 2.99 -46.49
N GLN A 645 -19.67 2.71 -47.69
CA GLN A 645 -19.16 1.53 -48.46
C GLN A 645 -17.75 1.78 -48.94
#